data_c9a0f596e4a41d404f3c7b59e9b32b6d
#
_entry.id   c9a0f596e4a41d404f3c7b59e9b32b6d
#
_cell.length_a   1.000
_cell.length_b   1.000
_cell.length_c   1.000
_cell.angle_alpha   90.00
_cell.angle_beta   90.00
_cell.angle_gamma   90.00
#
_symmetry.space_group_name_H-M   'P 1'
#
loop_
_entity.id
_entity.type
_entity.pdbx_description
1 polymer ?
#
loop_
_entity_poly.entity_id
_entity_poly.type
_entity_poly.pdbx_seq_one_letter_code
_entity_poly.pdbx_strand_id
1 'polypeptide(L)'
;MELLEGLNAAQREAVLSTEGFVRVIAGAGSGKTRALTRRFAYLVTELGILPGNLLCVTFTNKAANEMRQRIHNLTGDEDTGYINTFHGFCVSILQEDSHAVGYPKSFLVLDNSDIDAMLQIIYEERGLTLRDMTFSHARDMIEMLKLKERPAYYEDMLTLPLDTLKEKYWQAESAKDIIFYGYLYQEKKCFALDYNDLIVFSLHIFRTHEDIRLKWQKRLEYIMIDEFQDIDPPQYALMQVLCDYHKNLFIVGDPDQTIYTWRGADVRYLLDFDKVYPSAKTIMMMENYRSTPEILAACNSLISKTANRIKKDLLPMLPGGAPVLCHHAANSEQEARWIAAQIKTLHEAGTPYRDMAILYRAHYITRGVEEILLKEKIPYTIYSGVQFFARAEIKDALSYLRMIACRDDLSFLRIANVPKRNLGERRMAFLKDYAAQNGCSLYDALRRNLDSELLRGTKGGKFVSLIESFTGIYDQMPVSELLAAVLNESGYEAMLRTEGSQMRLDNLAELKQSVYAYETTCGEECTLEHYLAHVALFTNADLDDPRDQVRLMTVHSAKGLEFPHVFLCAMNEGIFPSKKTRTLPGMEEERRLCFVAMTRAQKALYLSEAEGRNLDGSPRYPSRFLLDIDDSLLQFTHTPREDLIRQAREYIGFSTRLLDESSLPQGFAPGTRVRHAVFGPGTVLELDPAQRAQLVQFDSMPTPRLLSLRTKLERI
;
A
#
# COMPACT_ATOMS: atom_id res chain seq x y z
N MET A 1 -4.32 37.76 -0.85
CA MET A 1 -4.90 37.78 0.53
C MET A 1 -6.01 36.73 0.72
N GLU A 2 -6.81 36.46 -0.29
CA GLU A 2 -7.89 35.45 -0.26
C GLU A 2 -7.40 34.02 0.08
N LEU A 3 -6.20 33.63 -0.38
CA LEU A 3 -5.58 32.34 -0.09
C LEU A 3 -5.29 32.09 1.40
N LEU A 4 -5.14 33.13 2.21
CA LEU A 4 -4.84 33.03 3.65
C LEU A 4 -6.10 33.13 4.51
N GLU A 5 -7.25 33.42 3.91
CA GLU A 5 -8.51 33.57 4.62
C GLU A 5 -9.01 32.22 5.17
N GLY A 6 -9.51 32.26 6.41
CA GLY A 6 -10.00 31.06 7.11
C GLY A 6 -8.92 30.06 7.54
N LEU A 7 -7.63 30.42 7.43
CA LEU A 7 -6.53 29.65 8.03
C LEU A 7 -6.28 30.11 9.47
N ASN A 8 -6.03 29.15 10.38
CA ASN A 8 -5.55 29.47 11.71
C ASN A 8 -4.08 29.95 11.69
N ALA A 9 -3.56 30.40 12.82
CA ALA A 9 -2.21 30.95 12.91
C ALA A 9 -1.12 29.97 12.43
N ALA A 10 -1.19 28.70 12.85
CA ALA A 10 -0.20 27.69 12.50
C ALA A 10 -0.29 27.31 11.01
N GLN A 11 -1.51 27.15 10.48
CA GLN A 11 -1.72 26.89 9.04
C GLN A 11 -1.21 28.06 8.19
N ARG A 12 -1.49 29.31 8.62
CA ARG A 12 -1.01 30.50 7.94
C ARG A 12 0.52 30.59 7.96
N GLU A 13 1.13 30.28 9.10
CA GLU A 13 2.58 30.22 9.22
C GLU A 13 3.19 29.16 8.30
N ALA A 14 2.57 27.96 8.20
CA ALA A 14 3.00 26.90 7.31
C ALA A 14 2.92 27.32 5.83
N VAL A 15 1.92 28.09 5.42
CA VAL A 15 1.80 28.63 4.06
C VAL A 15 2.87 29.67 3.76
N LEU A 16 3.11 30.59 4.69
CA LEU A 16 4.01 31.73 4.48
C LEU A 16 5.50 31.42 4.67
N SER A 17 5.85 30.31 5.34
CA SER A 17 7.26 29.89 5.51
C SER A 17 7.75 29.20 4.25
N THR A 18 8.06 29.97 3.19
CA THR A 18 8.34 29.42 1.86
C THR A 18 9.74 28.87 1.71
N GLU A 19 10.75 29.47 2.32
CA GLU A 19 12.15 29.16 2.08
C GLU A 19 12.76 28.21 3.12
N GLY A 20 13.71 27.40 2.67
CA GLY A 20 14.52 26.54 3.50
C GLY A 20 13.81 25.26 3.93
N PHE A 21 14.24 24.70 5.07
CA PHE A 21 13.70 23.48 5.62
C PHE A 21 12.57 23.79 6.59
N VAL A 22 11.37 23.27 6.32
CA VAL A 22 10.18 23.47 7.16
C VAL A 22 9.59 22.12 7.54
N ARG A 23 9.50 21.86 8.85
CA ARG A 23 8.82 20.68 9.40
C ARG A 23 7.51 21.09 10.05
N VAL A 24 6.41 20.48 9.62
CA VAL A 24 5.11 20.66 10.24
C VAL A 24 4.71 19.37 10.96
N ILE A 25 4.63 19.44 12.29
CA ILE A 25 4.06 18.37 13.10
C ILE A 25 2.56 18.65 13.22
N ALA A 26 1.76 17.83 12.57
CA ALA A 26 0.34 18.08 12.41
C ALA A 26 -0.50 16.95 13.01
N GLY A 27 -1.40 17.27 13.93
CA GLY A 27 -2.33 16.31 14.49
C GLY A 27 -3.36 15.79 13.47
N ALA A 28 -4.04 14.69 13.81
CA ALA A 28 -5.18 14.23 13.04
C ALA A 28 -6.23 15.36 12.90
N GLY A 29 -6.84 15.52 11.72
CA GLY A 29 -7.89 16.53 11.48
C GLY A 29 -7.44 17.99 11.58
N SER A 30 -6.13 18.29 11.61
CA SER A 30 -5.60 19.65 11.72
C SER A 30 -5.57 20.44 10.41
N GLY A 31 -6.02 19.86 9.31
CA GLY A 31 -6.03 20.52 8.00
C GLY A 31 -4.68 20.49 7.29
N LYS A 32 -3.87 19.43 7.46
CA LYS A 32 -2.59 19.22 6.75
C LYS A 32 -2.71 19.51 5.27
N THR A 33 -3.60 18.80 4.58
CA THR A 33 -3.81 18.92 3.14
C THR A 33 -4.27 20.33 2.75
N ARG A 34 -5.10 20.98 3.60
CA ARG A 34 -5.52 22.37 3.38
C ARG A 34 -4.35 23.34 3.41
N ALA A 35 -3.46 23.22 4.41
CA ALA A 35 -2.28 24.05 4.50
C ALA A 35 -1.34 23.82 3.30
N LEU A 36 -1.15 22.56 2.89
CA LEU A 36 -0.27 22.17 1.80
C LEU A 36 -0.78 22.68 0.45
N THR A 37 -2.08 22.50 0.14
CA THR A 37 -2.68 23.00 -1.12
C THR A 37 -2.70 24.53 -1.19
N ARG A 38 -2.96 25.22 -0.05
CA ARG A 38 -2.88 26.67 0.03
C ARG A 38 -1.44 27.19 -0.11
N ARG A 39 -0.44 26.47 0.43
CA ARG A 39 0.98 26.77 0.23
C ARG A 39 1.37 26.64 -1.24
N PHE A 40 0.96 25.56 -1.91
CA PHE A 40 1.19 25.38 -3.33
C PHE A 40 0.60 26.55 -4.13
N ALA A 41 -0.68 26.84 -3.92
CA ALA A 41 -1.34 27.97 -4.59
C ALA A 41 -0.65 29.31 -4.31
N TYR A 42 -0.17 29.55 -3.07
CA TYR A 42 0.54 30.75 -2.69
C TYR A 42 1.87 30.90 -3.45
N LEU A 43 2.64 29.80 -3.59
CA LEU A 43 3.89 29.79 -4.37
C LEU A 43 3.63 30.16 -5.84
N VAL A 44 2.56 29.62 -6.43
CA VAL A 44 2.22 29.90 -7.83
C VAL A 44 1.67 31.30 -8.03
N THR A 45 0.64 31.71 -7.27
CA THR A 45 -0.12 32.92 -7.57
C THR A 45 0.49 34.18 -6.97
N GLU A 46 1.10 34.10 -5.80
CA GLU A 46 1.65 35.27 -5.10
C GLU A 46 3.16 35.44 -5.35
N LEU A 47 3.91 34.32 -5.44
CA LEU A 47 5.35 34.38 -5.69
C LEU A 47 5.72 34.16 -7.17
N GLY A 48 4.77 33.75 -8.01
CA GLY A 48 4.98 33.57 -9.45
C GLY A 48 5.87 32.37 -9.81
N ILE A 49 5.96 31.37 -8.94
CA ILE A 49 6.70 30.13 -9.22
C ILE A 49 5.92 29.32 -10.23
N LEU A 50 6.61 28.82 -11.27
CA LEU A 50 5.97 27.98 -12.26
C LEU A 50 5.52 26.64 -11.63
N PRO A 51 4.30 26.15 -11.91
CA PRO A 51 3.82 24.87 -11.38
C PRO A 51 4.79 23.72 -11.65
N GLY A 52 5.36 23.63 -12.85
CA GLY A 52 6.35 22.60 -13.21
C GLY A 52 7.65 22.61 -12.40
N ASN A 53 7.88 23.64 -11.56
CA ASN A 53 9.03 23.73 -10.63
C ASN A 53 8.65 23.28 -9.21
N LEU A 54 7.42 22.80 -9.00
CA LEU A 54 6.91 22.36 -7.70
C LEU A 54 6.69 20.85 -7.70
N LEU A 55 7.24 20.19 -6.68
CA LEU A 55 6.94 18.78 -6.39
C LEU A 55 6.14 18.69 -5.11
N CYS A 56 4.96 18.07 -5.19
CA CYS A 56 4.14 17.74 -4.03
C CYS A 56 3.90 16.23 -4.00
N VAL A 57 4.44 15.56 -2.99
CA VAL A 57 4.34 14.11 -2.84
C VAL A 57 3.36 13.77 -1.72
N THR A 58 2.48 12.82 -2.00
CA THR A 58 1.55 12.25 -1.03
C THR A 58 1.59 10.72 -1.06
N PHE A 59 0.91 10.07 -0.11
CA PHE A 59 0.99 8.63 0.06
C PHE A 59 0.10 7.82 -0.91
N THR A 60 -1.05 8.37 -1.35
CA THR A 60 -2.01 7.69 -2.22
C THR A 60 -2.36 8.50 -3.46
N ASN A 61 -2.72 7.81 -4.54
CA ASN A 61 -3.18 8.47 -5.77
C ASN A 61 -4.47 9.27 -5.55
N LYS A 62 -5.37 8.78 -4.69
CA LYS A 62 -6.57 9.52 -4.29
C LYS A 62 -6.21 10.88 -3.69
N ALA A 63 -5.29 10.90 -2.72
CA ALA A 63 -4.84 12.15 -2.11
C ALA A 63 -4.18 13.08 -3.14
N ALA A 64 -3.39 12.53 -4.08
CA ALA A 64 -2.80 13.32 -5.16
C ALA A 64 -3.87 13.93 -6.06
N ASN A 65 -4.89 13.15 -6.46
CA ASN A 65 -6.00 13.63 -7.27
C ASN A 65 -6.84 14.70 -6.56
N GLU A 66 -7.16 14.49 -5.27
CA GLU A 66 -7.85 15.50 -4.48
C GLU A 66 -7.02 16.79 -4.33
N MET A 67 -5.70 16.68 -4.17
CA MET A 67 -4.82 17.85 -4.13
C MET A 67 -4.83 18.60 -5.45
N ARG A 68 -4.73 17.90 -6.60
CA ARG A 68 -4.81 18.54 -7.92
C ARG A 68 -6.09 19.32 -8.11
N GLN A 69 -7.24 18.70 -7.82
CA GLN A 69 -8.54 19.38 -7.92
C GLN A 69 -8.63 20.62 -7.03
N ARG A 70 -8.14 20.53 -5.78
CA ARG A 70 -8.14 21.66 -4.85
C ARG A 70 -7.22 22.78 -5.32
N ILE A 71 -6.05 22.45 -5.86
CA ILE A 71 -5.08 23.42 -6.38
C ILE A 71 -5.64 24.07 -7.64
N HIS A 72 -6.19 23.30 -8.57
CA HIS A 72 -6.87 23.83 -9.75
C HIS A 72 -7.98 24.82 -9.37
N ASN A 73 -8.82 24.48 -8.39
CA ASN A 73 -9.87 25.38 -7.91
C ASN A 73 -9.33 26.68 -7.25
N LEU A 74 -8.10 26.65 -6.73
CA LEU A 74 -7.46 27.80 -6.09
C LEU A 74 -6.69 28.69 -7.07
N THR A 75 -6.05 28.10 -8.08
CA THR A 75 -5.20 28.81 -9.03
C THR A 75 -5.90 29.15 -10.33
N GLY A 76 -6.93 28.38 -10.71
CA GLY A 76 -7.57 28.48 -12.02
C GLY A 76 -6.67 27.97 -13.16
N ASP A 77 -5.52 27.38 -12.85
CA ASP A 77 -4.55 26.87 -13.80
C ASP A 77 -4.74 25.37 -14.03
N GLU A 78 -4.65 24.91 -15.28
CA GLU A 78 -4.72 23.49 -15.64
C GLU A 78 -3.39 22.77 -15.31
N ASP A 79 -2.25 23.50 -15.39
CA ASP A 79 -0.95 22.95 -14.96
C ASP A 79 -0.86 22.97 -13.44
N THR A 80 -0.84 21.81 -12.82
CA THR A 80 -0.68 21.61 -11.38
C THR A 80 0.72 21.11 -10.99
N GLY A 81 1.67 21.09 -11.93
CA GLY A 81 3.02 20.59 -11.68
C GLY A 81 3.08 19.11 -11.29
N TYR A 82 4.12 18.75 -10.54
CA TYR A 82 4.30 17.36 -10.10
C TYR A 82 3.56 17.09 -8.77
N ILE A 83 2.29 16.70 -8.84
CA ILE A 83 1.52 16.24 -7.67
C ILE A 83 1.29 14.75 -7.80
N ASN A 84 2.11 13.94 -7.13
CA ASN A 84 2.16 12.49 -7.33
C ASN A 84 2.40 11.75 -6.00
N THR A 85 2.34 10.41 -6.06
CA THR A 85 3.01 9.56 -5.06
C THR A 85 4.51 9.49 -5.38
N PHE A 86 5.35 8.99 -4.44
CA PHE A 86 6.78 8.77 -4.74
C PHE A 86 6.97 7.89 -5.97
N HIS A 87 6.21 6.80 -6.07
CA HIS A 87 6.28 5.90 -7.23
C HIS A 87 5.83 6.58 -8.53
N GLY A 88 4.73 7.34 -8.47
CA GLY A 88 4.25 8.10 -9.63
C GLY A 88 5.26 9.13 -10.12
N PHE A 89 5.93 9.82 -9.20
CA PHE A 89 7.00 10.75 -9.55
C PHE A 89 8.23 10.03 -10.15
N CYS A 90 8.61 8.85 -9.61
CA CYS A 90 9.67 8.03 -10.21
C CYS A 90 9.32 7.56 -11.62
N VAL A 91 8.04 7.31 -11.92
CA VAL A 91 7.60 7.02 -13.30
C VAL A 91 7.90 8.21 -14.22
N SER A 92 7.59 9.45 -13.80
CA SER A 92 7.90 10.66 -14.60
C SER A 92 9.42 10.79 -14.84
N ILE A 93 10.26 10.54 -13.81
CA ILE A 93 11.72 10.52 -13.98
C ILE A 93 12.15 9.47 -15.01
N LEU A 94 11.68 8.24 -14.87
CA LEU A 94 12.07 7.13 -15.71
C LEU A 94 11.54 7.26 -17.15
N GLN A 95 10.37 7.85 -17.35
CA GLN A 95 9.86 8.13 -18.70
C GLN A 95 10.68 9.20 -19.42
N GLU A 96 11.17 10.22 -18.71
CA GLU A 96 12.02 11.25 -19.30
C GLU A 96 13.46 10.74 -19.54
N ASP A 97 14.02 9.97 -18.59
CA ASP A 97 15.45 9.62 -18.55
C ASP A 97 15.73 8.10 -18.59
N SER A 98 14.80 7.26 -19.06
CA SER A 98 14.95 5.80 -19.13
C SER A 98 16.18 5.33 -19.92
N HIS A 99 16.64 6.14 -20.87
CA HIS A 99 17.84 5.85 -21.66
C HIS A 99 19.09 5.65 -20.79
N ALA A 100 19.15 6.32 -19.63
CA ALA A 100 20.26 6.21 -18.67
C ALA A 100 20.37 4.81 -18.02
N VAL A 101 19.30 4.03 -18.02
CA VAL A 101 19.24 2.66 -17.51
C VAL A 101 18.96 1.63 -18.59
N GLY A 102 18.98 2.04 -19.87
CA GLY A 102 18.78 1.14 -21.00
C GLY A 102 17.35 0.59 -21.13
N TYR A 103 16.35 1.26 -20.54
CA TYR A 103 14.94 0.90 -20.64
C TYR A 103 14.22 1.76 -21.70
N PRO A 104 13.19 1.24 -22.39
CA PRO A 104 12.34 2.04 -23.25
C PRO A 104 11.49 3.01 -22.41
N LYS A 105 11.01 4.11 -22.98
CA LYS A 105 10.05 5.00 -22.32
C LYS A 105 8.74 4.29 -21.94
N SER A 106 8.37 3.32 -22.76
CA SER A 106 7.19 2.46 -22.58
C SER A 106 7.46 1.22 -21.71
N PHE A 107 8.28 1.32 -20.66
CA PHE A 107 8.49 0.21 -19.75
C PHE A 107 7.20 -0.17 -19.03
N LEU A 108 7.08 -1.44 -18.65
CA LEU A 108 5.90 -1.97 -17.96
C LEU A 108 6.02 -1.77 -16.45
N VAL A 109 5.02 -1.16 -15.82
CA VAL A 109 4.92 -1.14 -14.35
C VAL A 109 4.06 -2.33 -13.91
N LEU A 110 4.62 -3.15 -13.00
CA LEU A 110 3.98 -4.37 -12.52
C LEU A 110 3.11 -4.12 -11.30
N ASP A 111 1.89 -4.61 -11.34
CA ASP A 111 1.07 -4.81 -10.15
C ASP A 111 1.16 -6.27 -9.63
N ASN A 112 0.52 -6.55 -8.49
CA ASN A 112 0.55 -7.89 -7.88
C ASN A 112 0.02 -8.99 -8.82
N SER A 113 -0.93 -8.70 -9.70
CA SER A 113 -1.46 -9.70 -10.62
C SER A 113 -0.52 -9.96 -11.79
N ASP A 114 0.24 -8.97 -12.20
CA ASP A 114 1.30 -9.11 -13.20
C ASP A 114 2.47 -9.94 -12.63
N ILE A 115 2.83 -9.68 -11.35
CA ILE A 115 3.82 -10.49 -10.62
C ILE A 115 3.35 -11.94 -10.50
N ASP A 116 2.09 -12.19 -10.16
CA ASP A 116 1.53 -13.54 -10.09
C ASP A 116 1.57 -14.26 -11.44
N ALA A 117 1.32 -13.55 -12.55
CA ALA A 117 1.44 -14.10 -13.89
C ALA A 117 2.89 -14.49 -14.24
N MET A 118 3.88 -13.66 -13.84
CA MET A 118 5.30 -14.01 -13.98
C MET A 118 5.67 -15.22 -13.12
N LEU A 119 5.20 -15.28 -11.87
CA LEU A 119 5.42 -16.42 -10.98
C LEU A 119 4.83 -17.69 -11.56
N GLN A 120 3.65 -17.64 -12.17
CA GLN A 120 3.05 -18.80 -12.83
C GLN A 120 3.95 -19.34 -13.94
N ILE A 121 4.52 -18.46 -14.79
CA ILE A 121 5.48 -18.85 -15.84
C ILE A 121 6.68 -19.57 -15.21
N ILE A 122 7.28 -19.00 -14.18
CA ILE A 122 8.45 -19.55 -13.48
C ILE A 122 8.15 -20.93 -12.89
N TYR A 123 6.96 -21.08 -12.27
CA TYR A 123 6.54 -22.34 -11.66
C TYR A 123 6.32 -23.41 -12.71
N GLU A 124 5.67 -23.08 -13.83
CA GLU A 124 5.49 -24.01 -14.97
C GLU A 124 6.83 -24.45 -15.56
N GLU A 125 7.76 -23.50 -15.81
CA GLU A 125 9.07 -23.79 -16.41
C GLU A 125 9.98 -24.64 -15.51
N ARG A 126 9.89 -24.46 -14.18
CA ARG A 126 10.79 -25.10 -13.22
C ARG A 126 10.12 -26.21 -12.40
N GLY A 127 8.86 -26.54 -12.70
CA GLY A 127 8.13 -27.61 -12.00
C GLY A 127 7.86 -27.32 -10.53
N LEU A 128 7.79 -26.02 -10.13
CA LEU A 128 7.40 -25.63 -8.78
C LEU A 128 5.89 -25.70 -8.60
N THR A 129 5.46 -25.83 -7.36
CA THR A 129 4.05 -25.88 -6.98
C THR A 129 3.74 -24.94 -5.84
N LEU A 130 2.47 -24.66 -5.59
CA LEU A 130 2.04 -23.86 -4.44
C LEU A 130 2.37 -24.50 -3.07
N ARG A 131 2.80 -25.79 -3.06
CA ARG A 131 3.32 -26.43 -1.85
C ARG A 131 4.75 -26.01 -1.54
N ASP A 132 5.56 -25.70 -2.56
CA ASP A 132 6.90 -25.20 -2.39
C ASP A 132 6.86 -23.78 -1.87
N MET A 133 6.04 -22.91 -2.47
CA MET A 133 5.76 -21.54 -2.00
C MET A 133 4.46 -21.03 -2.64
N THR A 134 3.59 -20.39 -1.85
CA THR A 134 2.41 -19.70 -2.40
C THR A 134 2.84 -18.39 -3.08
N PHE A 135 2.08 -17.91 -4.06
CA PHE A 135 2.40 -16.65 -4.75
C PHE A 135 2.49 -15.46 -3.79
N SER A 136 1.63 -15.40 -2.78
CA SER A 136 1.73 -14.35 -1.75
C SER A 136 3.07 -14.40 -1.01
N HIS A 137 3.51 -15.58 -0.58
CA HIS A 137 4.81 -15.74 0.08
C HIS A 137 5.98 -15.46 -0.87
N ALA A 138 5.84 -15.79 -2.16
CA ALA A 138 6.85 -15.50 -3.17
C ALA A 138 7.02 -13.99 -3.37
N ARG A 139 5.91 -13.23 -3.43
CA ARG A 139 5.96 -11.75 -3.48
C ARG A 139 6.64 -11.17 -2.24
N ASP A 140 6.20 -11.59 -1.06
CA ASP A 140 6.80 -11.13 0.21
C ASP A 140 8.31 -11.45 0.27
N MET A 141 8.71 -12.62 -0.20
CA MET A 141 10.11 -13.06 -0.27
C MET A 141 10.92 -12.22 -1.27
N ILE A 142 10.38 -11.95 -2.47
CA ILE A 142 11.03 -11.09 -3.48
C ILE A 142 11.24 -9.69 -2.90
N GLU A 143 10.21 -9.11 -2.29
CA GLU A 143 10.30 -7.79 -1.65
C GLU A 143 11.39 -7.76 -0.57
N MET A 144 11.42 -8.76 0.31
CA MET A 144 12.44 -8.87 1.36
C MET A 144 13.86 -9.03 0.78
N LEU A 145 14.02 -9.80 -0.28
CA LEU A 145 15.31 -9.93 -0.97
C LEU A 145 15.76 -8.61 -1.58
N LYS A 146 14.88 -7.94 -2.33
CA LYS A 146 15.19 -6.64 -2.96
C LYS A 146 15.54 -5.58 -1.91
N LEU A 147 14.81 -5.49 -0.80
CA LEU A 147 14.97 -4.43 0.18
C LEU A 147 16.10 -4.67 1.20
N LYS A 148 16.36 -5.91 1.61
CA LYS A 148 17.23 -6.19 2.78
C LYS A 148 18.36 -7.14 2.50
N GLU A 149 18.09 -8.30 1.90
CA GLU A 149 19.10 -9.34 1.76
C GLU A 149 20.02 -9.15 0.55
N ARG A 150 19.48 -8.61 -0.56
CA ARG A 150 20.19 -8.40 -1.83
C ARG A 150 19.89 -7.02 -2.41
N PRO A 151 20.13 -5.92 -1.67
CA PRO A 151 19.73 -4.57 -2.12
C PRO A 151 20.44 -4.10 -3.39
N ALA A 152 21.53 -4.74 -3.79
CA ALA A 152 22.24 -4.46 -5.04
C ALA A 152 21.72 -5.26 -6.25
N TYR A 153 20.59 -5.96 -6.15
CA TYR A 153 20.00 -6.79 -7.22
C TYR A 153 19.82 -6.01 -8.54
N TYR A 154 19.55 -4.71 -8.45
CA TYR A 154 19.37 -3.85 -9.61
C TYR A 154 20.64 -3.73 -10.47
N GLU A 155 21.82 -3.90 -9.89
CA GLU A 155 23.08 -3.93 -10.66
C GLU A 155 23.07 -5.11 -11.62
N ASP A 156 22.62 -6.28 -11.19
CA ASP A 156 22.42 -7.45 -12.05
C ASP A 156 21.42 -7.14 -13.17
N MET A 157 20.31 -6.47 -12.86
CA MET A 157 19.30 -6.09 -13.84
C MET A 157 19.85 -5.10 -14.88
N LEU A 158 20.66 -4.14 -14.46
CA LEU A 158 21.19 -3.10 -15.35
C LEU A 158 22.39 -3.57 -16.16
N THR A 159 23.33 -4.31 -15.56
CA THR A 159 24.64 -4.61 -16.15
C THR A 159 24.71 -5.96 -16.85
N LEU A 160 24.02 -6.99 -16.35
CA LEU A 160 24.13 -8.33 -16.93
C LEU A 160 23.33 -8.45 -18.24
N PRO A 161 23.87 -9.11 -19.26
CA PRO A 161 23.09 -9.53 -20.42
C PRO A 161 21.91 -10.42 -20.03
N LEU A 162 20.85 -10.40 -20.81
CA LEU A 162 19.65 -11.20 -20.55
C LEU A 162 19.96 -12.70 -20.46
N ASP A 163 20.85 -13.18 -21.33
CA ASP A 163 21.28 -14.60 -21.33
C ASP A 163 21.99 -14.99 -20.04
N THR A 164 22.80 -14.11 -19.47
CA THR A 164 23.47 -14.38 -18.17
C THR A 164 22.47 -14.45 -17.02
N LEU A 165 21.43 -13.60 -17.00
CA LEU A 165 20.34 -13.72 -16.02
C LEU A 165 19.55 -15.01 -16.23
N LYS A 166 19.32 -15.40 -17.49
CA LYS A 166 18.70 -16.69 -17.83
C LYS A 166 19.53 -17.86 -17.30
N GLU A 167 20.84 -17.83 -17.46
CA GLU A 167 21.73 -18.85 -16.92
C GLU A 167 21.66 -18.92 -15.38
N LYS A 168 21.72 -17.79 -14.67
CA LYS A 168 21.55 -17.74 -13.21
C LYS A 168 20.21 -18.37 -12.79
N TYR A 169 19.11 -18.08 -13.51
CA TYR A 169 17.79 -18.65 -13.27
C TYR A 169 17.77 -20.16 -13.44
N TRP A 170 18.39 -20.69 -14.53
CA TRP A 170 18.39 -22.11 -14.80
C TRP A 170 19.37 -22.92 -13.91
N GLN A 171 20.43 -22.30 -13.42
CA GLN A 171 21.41 -22.90 -12.49
C GLN A 171 20.93 -22.86 -11.03
N ALA A 172 19.92 -22.05 -10.70
CA ALA A 172 19.39 -21.98 -9.34
C ALA A 172 18.77 -23.32 -8.91
N GLU A 173 19.06 -23.78 -7.71
CA GLU A 173 18.62 -25.08 -7.17
C GLU A 173 17.54 -24.93 -6.10
N SER A 174 17.65 -23.89 -5.22
CA SER A 174 16.64 -23.66 -4.18
C SER A 174 15.38 -22.98 -4.75
N ALA A 175 14.21 -23.33 -4.24
CA ALA A 175 12.96 -22.67 -4.64
C ALA A 175 13.04 -21.14 -4.50
N LYS A 176 13.71 -20.65 -3.43
CA LYS A 176 13.93 -19.22 -3.19
C LYS A 176 14.74 -18.56 -4.33
N ASP A 177 15.84 -19.16 -4.73
CA ASP A 177 16.69 -18.61 -5.79
C ASP A 177 16.09 -18.79 -7.18
N ILE A 178 15.42 -19.91 -7.44
CA ILE A 178 14.67 -20.14 -8.69
C ILE A 178 13.64 -19.03 -8.89
N ILE A 179 12.82 -18.77 -7.88
CA ILE A 179 11.78 -17.74 -7.95
C ILE A 179 12.42 -16.36 -8.12
N PHE A 180 13.46 -16.04 -7.35
CA PHE A 180 14.08 -14.72 -7.37
C PHE A 180 14.77 -14.41 -8.70
N TYR A 181 15.67 -15.28 -9.17
CA TYR A 181 16.37 -15.06 -10.45
C TYR A 181 15.43 -15.22 -11.65
N GLY A 182 14.42 -16.12 -11.55
CA GLY A 182 13.38 -16.22 -12.56
C GLY A 182 12.58 -14.92 -12.68
N TYR A 183 12.24 -14.30 -11.54
CA TYR A 183 11.54 -13.03 -11.49
C TYR A 183 12.35 -11.90 -12.14
N LEU A 184 13.63 -11.72 -11.72
CA LEU A 184 14.52 -10.72 -12.33
C LEU A 184 14.71 -10.95 -13.85
N TYR A 185 14.80 -12.22 -14.29
CA TYR A 185 14.88 -12.55 -15.71
C TYR A 185 13.61 -12.15 -16.46
N GLN A 186 12.42 -12.43 -15.93
CA GLN A 186 11.16 -12.05 -16.57
C GLN A 186 10.95 -10.53 -16.57
N GLU A 187 11.28 -9.83 -15.48
CA GLU A 187 11.27 -8.36 -15.43
C GLU A 187 12.12 -7.76 -16.55
N LYS A 188 13.38 -8.17 -16.62
CA LYS A 188 14.30 -7.65 -17.64
C LYS A 188 13.86 -7.99 -19.06
N LYS A 189 13.37 -9.21 -19.30
CA LYS A 189 12.85 -9.67 -20.58
C LYS A 189 11.70 -8.82 -21.10
N CYS A 190 10.82 -8.40 -20.21
CA CYS A 190 9.63 -7.60 -20.54
C CYS A 190 9.86 -6.08 -20.41
N PHE A 191 11.07 -5.63 -20.07
CA PHE A 191 11.34 -4.25 -19.66
C PHE A 191 10.34 -3.80 -18.57
N ALA A 192 10.11 -4.66 -17.58
CA ALA A 192 9.17 -4.44 -16.52
C ALA A 192 9.88 -3.97 -15.24
N LEU A 193 9.19 -3.16 -14.45
CA LEU A 193 9.66 -2.65 -13.16
C LEU A 193 8.54 -2.80 -12.11
N ASP A 194 8.87 -3.32 -10.94
CA ASP A 194 7.97 -3.27 -9.80
C ASP A 194 8.12 -1.94 -9.01
N TYR A 195 7.35 -1.77 -7.96
CA TYR A 195 7.36 -0.51 -7.19
C TYR A 195 8.72 -0.20 -6.56
N ASN A 196 9.46 -1.23 -6.11
CA ASN A 196 10.81 -1.03 -5.55
C ASN A 196 11.79 -0.56 -6.63
N ASP A 197 11.70 -1.16 -7.82
CA ASP A 197 12.57 -0.81 -8.96
C ASP A 197 12.41 0.64 -9.38
N LEU A 198 11.18 1.18 -9.37
CA LEU A 198 10.93 2.57 -9.76
C LEU A 198 11.79 3.55 -8.94
N ILE A 199 11.85 3.35 -7.62
CA ILE A 199 12.61 4.23 -6.73
C ILE A 199 14.12 3.95 -6.85
N VAL A 200 14.50 2.68 -6.85
CA VAL A 200 15.92 2.27 -6.88
C VAL A 200 16.58 2.67 -8.20
N PHE A 201 15.90 2.52 -9.34
CA PHE A 201 16.43 2.93 -10.64
C PHE A 201 16.53 4.45 -10.77
N SER A 202 15.54 5.19 -10.26
CA SER A 202 15.62 6.67 -10.18
C SER A 202 16.81 7.13 -9.35
N LEU A 203 17.03 6.51 -8.19
CA LEU A 203 18.21 6.77 -7.36
C LEU A 203 19.51 6.41 -8.06
N HIS A 204 19.55 5.30 -8.78
CA HIS A 204 20.72 4.88 -9.54
C HIS A 204 21.08 5.90 -10.62
N ILE A 205 20.09 6.37 -11.39
CA ILE A 205 20.29 7.44 -12.39
C ILE A 205 20.91 8.67 -11.74
N PHE A 206 20.35 9.14 -10.63
CA PHE A 206 20.87 10.34 -9.97
C PHE A 206 22.25 10.17 -9.34
N ARG A 207 22.67 8.94 -9.00
CA ARG A 207 24.02 8.64 -8.50
C ARG A 207 25.06 8.57 -9.61
N THR A 208 24.67 8.08 -10.78
CA THR A 208 25.60 7.77 -11.89
C THR A 208 25.62 8.85 -12.98
N HIS A 209 24.53 9.62 -13.14
CA HIS A 209 24.39 10.66 -14.17
C HIS A 209 24.20 12.04 -13.52
N GLU A 210 25.31 12.78 -13.35
CA GLU A 210 25.30 14.08 -12.68
C GLU A 210 24.49 15.14 -13.45
N ASP A 211 24.55 15.12 -14.77
CA ASP A 211 23.81 16.01 -15.66
C ASP A 211 22.29 15.83 -15.48
N ILE A 212 21.79 14.60 -15.42
CA ILE A 212 20.38 14.29 -15.18
C ILE A 212 20.00 14.70 -13.76
N ARG A 213 20.83 14.37 -12.74
CA ARG A 213 20.60 14.81 -11.38
C ARG A 213 20.46 16.33 -11.28
N LEU A 214 21.40 17.07 -11.83
CA LEU A 214 21.38 18.54 -11.81
C LEU A 214 20.19 19.11 -12.60
N LYS A 215 19.77 18.47 -13.70
CA LYS A 215 18.56 18.85 -14.42
C LYS A 215 17.34 18.84 -13.51
N TRP A 216 17.08 17.74 -12.80
CA TRP A 216 15.95 17.58 -11.92
C TRP A 216 16.07 18.46 -10.67
N GLN A 217 17.24 18.55 -10.05
CA GLN A 217 17.50 19.41 -8.90
C GLN A 217 17.26 20.90 -9.19
N LYS A 218 17.64 21.37 -10.38
CA LYS A 218 17.40 22.77 -10.79
C LYS A 218 15.95 23.03 -11.16
N ARG A 219 15.26 22.05 -11.72
CA ARG A 219 13.83 22.13 -12.07
C ARG A 219 12.97 22.25 -10.81
N LEU A 220 13.22 21.43 -9.80
CA LEU A 220 12.39 21.36 -8.60
C LEU A 220 12.82 22.38 -7.56
N GLU A 221 12.27 23.58 -7.67
CA GLU A 221 12.59 24.67 -6.75
C GLU A 221 12.03 24.48 -5.33
N TYR A 222 10.84 23.87 -5.22
CA TYR A 222 10.18 23.57 -3.95
C TYR A 222 9.67 22.14 -3.93
N ILE A 223 10.00 21.44 -2.84
CA ILE A 223 9.57 20.06 -2.60
C ILE A 223 8.69 20.04 -1.36
N MET A 224 7.49 19.48 -1.48
CA MET A 224 6.52 19.35 -0.40
C MET A 224 6.11 17.88 -0.25
N ILE A 225 6.19 17.35 0.98
CA ILE A 225 5.88 15.92 1.23
C ILE A 225 4.84 15.82 2.34
N ASP A 226 3.70 15.23 2.00
CA ASP A 226 2.63 14.87 2.95
C ASP A 226 2.87 13.47 3.55
N GLU A 227 2.30 13.20 4.71
CA GLU A 227 2.40 11.92 5.44
C GLU A 227 3.86 11.46 5.64
N PHE A 228 4.77 12.40 5.94
CA PHE A 228 6.21 12.15 6.03
C PHE A 228 6.63 11.08 7.05
N GLN A 229 5.79 10.76 8.03
CA GLN A 229 6.03 9.70 8.99
C GLN A 229 6.00 8.29 8.40
N ASP A 230 5.50 8.13 7.17
CA ASP A 230 5.36 6.81 6.51
C ASP A 230 6.41 6.55 5.41
N ILE A 231 7.38 7.45 5.23
CA ILE A 231 8.43 7.26 4.22
C ILE A 231 9.44 6.19 4.64
N ASP A 232 9.94 5.47 3.65
CA ASP A 232 10.98 4.45 3.77
C ASP A 232 12.38 5.01 3.42
N PRO A 233 13.48 4.26 3.69
CA PRO A 233 14.84 4.71 3.42
C PRO A 233 15.11 5.09 1.95
N PRO A 234 14.67 4.32 0.92
CA PRO A 234 14.81 4.72 -0.49
C PRO A 234 14.10 6.04 -0.82
N GLN A 235 12.87 6.23 -0.35
CA GLN A 235 12.12 7.47 -0.54
C GLN A 235 12.81 8.66 0.13
N TYR A 236 13.32 8.45 1.35
CA TYR A 236 14.09 9.46 2.06
C TYR A 236 15.38 9.84 1.30
N ALA A 237 16.12 8.86 0.79
CA ALA A 237 17.30 9.10 -0.02
C ALA A 237 16.98 9.87 -1.32
N LEU A 238 15.87 9.52 -2.00
CA LEU A 238 15.42 10.24 -3.20
C LEU A 238 15.11 11.70 -2.89
N MET A 239 14.36 11.97 -1.82
CA MET A 239 14.07 13.32 -1.35
C MET A 239 15.37 14.11 -1.07
N GLN A 240 16.34 13.52 -0.35
CA GLN A 240 17.60 14.18 -0.03
C GLN A 240 18.36 14.59 -1.29
N VAL A 241 18.43 13.71 -2.28
CA VAL A 241 19.09 14.01 -3.56
C VAL A 241 18.40 15.16 -4.28
N LEU A 242 17.06 15.12 -4.35
CA LEU A 242 16.30 16.13 -5.09
C LEU A 242 16.37 17.53 -4.46
N CYS A 243 16.32 17.62 -3.12
CA CYS A 243 16.31 18.91 -2.42
C CYS A 243 17.69 19.58 -2.28
N ASP A 244 18.78 18.92 -2.69
CA ASP A 244 20.15 19.37 -2.37
C ASP A 244 20.57 20.66 -3.08
N TYR A 245 19.95 21.04 -4.20
CA TYR A 245 20.29 22.26 -4.94
C TYR A 245 19.63 23.50 -4.34
N HIS A 246 18.28 23.57 -4.34
CA HIS A 246 17.53 24.75 -3.83
C HIS A 246 17.36 24.74 -2.32
N LYS A 247 17.40 23.58 -1.68
CA LYS A 247 17.24 23.39 -0.21
C LYS A 247 15.90 23.88 0.34
N ASN A 248 14.87 23.93 -0.51
CA ASN A 248 13.49 24.26 -0.13
C ASN A 248 12.68 22.99 0.02
N LEU A 249 12.60 22.51 1.27
CA LEU A 249 11.90 21.29 1.61
C LEU A 249 10.88 21.53 2.72
N PHE A 250 9.63 21.29 2.40
CA PHE A 250 8.51 21.35 3.33
C PHE A 250 8.00 19.93 3.60
N ILE A 251 8.05 19.51 4.85
CA ILE A 251 7.50 18.19 5.25
C ILE A 251 6.36 18.38 6.23
N VAL A 252 5.31 17.60 6.07
CA VAL A 252 4.19 17.54 7.03
C VAL A 252 3.87 16.09 7.39
N GLY A 253 3.64 15.85 8.68
CA GLY A 253 3.34 14.51 9.15
C GLY A 253 2.85 14.48 10.59
N ASP A 254 2.30 13.32 10.95
CA ASP A 254 1.85 13.01 12.29
C ASP A 254 2.56 11.74 12.81
N PRO A 255 3.52 11.86 13.74
CA PRO A 255 4.24 10.69 14.25
C PRO A 255 3.32 9.70 14.97
N ASP A 256 2.15 10.15 15.48
CA ASP A 256 1.16 9.28 16.11
C ASP A 256 0.31 8.50 15.09
N GLN A 257 0.47 8.75 13.78
CA GLN A 257 -0.19 8.04 12.68
C GLN A 257 0.76 7.16 11.85
N THR A 258 1.96 6.85 12.36
CA THR A 258 2.90 5.91 11.74
C THR A 258 2.37 4.48 11.91
N ILE A 259 1.90 3.86 10.82
CA ILE A 259 1.29 2.52 10.81
C ILE A 259 1.80 1.61 9.69
N TYR A 260 2.94 1.95 9.06
CA TYR A 260 3.55 1.21 7.97
C TYR A 260 5.01 0.83 8.23
N THR A 261 5.40 0.67 9.51
CA THR A 261 6.77 0.25 9.86
C THR A 261 7.11 -1.16 9.33
N TRP A 262 6.11 -2.02 9.20
CA TRP A 262 6.24 -3.33 8.57
C TRP A 262 6.57 -3.25 7.06
N ARG A 263 6.30 -2.13 6.39
CA ARG A 263 6.72 -1.80 5.01
C ARG A 263 8.05 -1.03 4.96
N GLY A 264 8.72 -0.82 6.08
CA GLY A 264 9.98 -0.10 6.13
C GLY A 264 9.87 1.39 6.48
N ALA A 265 8.68 1.91 6.77
CA ALA A 265 8.51 3.29 7.23
C ALA A 265 9.31 3.55 8.52
N ASP A 266 10.00 4.69 8.59
CA ASP A 266 10.82 5.07 9.73
C ASP A 266 10.46 6.47 10.22
N VAL A 267 9.70 6.52 11.31
CA VAL A 267 9.25 7.78 11.93
C VAL A 267 10.41 8.67 12.38
N ARG A 268 11.62 8.11 12.56
CA ARG A 268 12.80 8.89 12.96
C ARG A 268 13.15 9.96 11.95
N TYR A 269 12.87 9.78 10.67
CA TYR A 269 13.06 10.82 9.66
C TYR A 269 12.24 12.09 9.96
N LEU A 270 11.04 11.93 10.50
CA LEU A 270 10.23 13.06 10.94
C LEU A 270 10.67 13.60 12.30
N LEU A 271 10.95 12.69 13.27
CA LEU A 271 11.29 13.08 14.64
C LEU A 271 12.66 13.79 14.73
N ASP A 272 13.65 13.27 14.01
CA ASP A 272 15.05 13.75 14.03
C ASP A 272 15.36 14.75 12.91
N PHE A 273 14.35 15.26 12.23
CA PHE A 273 14.52 16.16 11.08
C PHE A 273 15.35 17.40 11.41
N ASP A 274 15.14 18.01 12.57
CA ASP A 274 15.90 19.16 13.07
C ASP A 274 17.34 18.82 13.47
N LYS A 275 17.65 17.55 13.74
CA LYS A 275 19.03 17.09 13.96
C LYS A 275 19.80 16.99 12.63
N VAL A 276 19.11 16.57 11.56
CA VAL A 276 19.69 16.47 10.21
C VAL A 276 19.77 17.85 9.55
N TYR A 277 18.76 18.68 9.77
CA TYR A 277 18.65 20.04 9.23
C TYR A 277 18.53 21.06 10.38
N PRO A 278 19.65 21.49 11.01
CA PRO A 278 19.61 22.36 12.19
C PRO A 278 18.96 23.72 11.97
N SER A 279 18.86 24.18 10.71
CA SER A 279 18.16 25.43 10.32
C SER A 279 16.66 25.22 10.12
N ALA A 280 16.14 24.01 10.31
CA ALA A 280 14.74 23.72 10.03
C ALA A 280 13.81 24.45 10.98
N LYS A 281 12.79 25.09 10.40
CA LYS A 281 11.67 25.67 11.14
C LYS A 281 10.64 24.59 11.46
N THR A 282 10.28 24.46 12.74
CA THR A 282 9.23 23.51 13.18
C THR A 282 7.95 24.25 13.51
N ILE A 283 6.82 23.83 12.95
CA ILE A 283 5.49 24.39 13.17
C ILE A 283 4.59 23.30 13.73
N MET A 284 3.80 23.61 14.77
CA MET A 284 2.89 22.66 15.43
C MET A 284 1.44 22.99 15.05
N MET A 285 0.76 22.07 14.36
CA MET A 285 -0.64 22.20 13.95
C MET A 285 -1.51 21.22 14.74
N MET A 286 -2.06 21.64 15.89
CA MET A 286 -2.77 20.78 16.84
C MET A 286 -4.29 20.97 16.87
N GLU A 287 -4.82 22.07 16.31
CA GLU A 287 -6.23 22.37 16.26
C GLU A 287 -6.97 21.36 15.36
N ASN A 288 -7.90 20.59 15.91
CA ASN A 288 -8.66 19.58 15.19
C ASN A 288 -10.05 20.11 14.78
N TYR A 289 -10.32 20.07 13.49
CA TYR A 289 -11.56 20.53 12.85
C TYR A 289 -12.44 19.36 12.36
N ARG A 290 -12.09 18.11 12.72
CA ARG A 290 -12.77 16.90 12.24
C ARG A 290 -13.72 16.32 13.26
N SER A 291 -13.24 16.11 14.48
CA SER A 291 -13.91 15.27 15.49
C SER A 291 -14.41 16.10 16.68
N THR A 292 -15.44 15.59 17.33
CA THR A 292 -15.97 16.21 18.54
C THR A 292 -14.99 16.11 19.72
N PRO A 293 -15.11 16.97 20.76
CA PRO A 293 -14.24 16.95 21.93
C PRO A 293 -14.20 15.60 22.66
N GLU A 294 -15.32 14.88 22.72
CA GLU A 294 -15.44 13.58 23.39
C GLU A 294 -14.59 12.52 22.68
N ILE A 295 -14.63 12.49 21.35
CA ILE A 295 -13.80 11.59 20.55
C ILE A 295 -12.32 11.92 20.75
N LEU A 296 -11.95 13.20 20.71
CA LEU A 296 -10.57 13.65 20.87
C LEU A 296 -10.03 13.37 22.27
N ALA A 297 -10.84 13.52 23.30
CA ALA A 297 -10.44 13.19 24.67
C ALA A 297 -10.08 11.70 24.79
N ALA A 298 -10.92 10.80 24.27
CA ALA A 298 -10.63 9.38 24.24
C ALA A 298 -9.37 9.05 23.41
N CYS A 299 -9.19 9.69 22.25
CA CYS A 299 -8.01 9.53 21.40
C CYS A 299 -6.72 10.01 22.12
N ASN A 300 -6.75 11.19 22.75
CA ASN A 300 -5.62 11.74 23.50
C ASN A 300 -5.27 10.83 24.68
N SER A 301 -6.28 10.30 25.41
CA SER A 301 -6.08 9.36 26.50
C SER A 301 -5.34 8.11 26.03
N LEU A 302 -5.80 7.46 24.95
CA LEU A 302 -5.18 6.26 24.38
C LEU A 302 -3.73 6.52 23.98
N ILE A 303 -3.49 7.58 23.18
CA ILE A 303 -2.17 7.80 22.57
C ILE A 303 -1.15 8.32 23.60
N SER A 304 -1.60 8.91 24.71
CA SER A 304 -0.73 9.37 25.79
C SER A 304 0.08 8.24 26.44
N LYS A 305 -0.35 6.99 26.30
CA LYS A 305 0.35 5.79 26.80
C LYS A 305 1.53 5.34 25.93
N THR A 306 1.74 5.97 24.77
CA THR A 306 2.89 5.71 23.90
C THR A 306 4.16 6.30 24.49
N ALA A 307 5.23 5.49 24.62
CA ALA A 307 6.45 5.89 25.32
C ALA A 307 7.29 6.93 24.53
N ASN A 308 7.56 6.65 23.28
CA ASN A 308 8.43 7.48 22.42
C ASN A 308 7.59 8.31 21.44
N ARG A 309 7.09 9.47 21.89
CA ARG A 309 6.31 10.39 21.06
C ARG A 309 6.64 11.87 21.36
N ILE A 310 6.37 12.72 20.39
CA ILE A 310 6.28 14.16 20.66
C ILE A 310 5.02 14.40 21.47
N LYS A 311 5.16 14.91 22.70
CA LYS A 311 4.01 15.23 23.56
C LYS A 311 3.18 16.32 22.90
N LYS A 312 1.98 15.97 22.50
CA LYS A 312 1.00 16.85 21.86
C LYS A 312 -0.39 16.31 22.12
N ASP A 313 -1.34 17.18 22.28
CA ASP A 313 -2.77 16.84 22.38
C ASP A 313 -3.53 17.47 21.23
N LEU A 314 -4.51 16.75 20.71
CA LEU A 314 -5.44 17.28 19.71
C LEU A 314 -6.38 18.26 20.41
N LEU A 315 -6.42 19.50 19.91
CA LEU A 315 -7.24 20.56 20.46
C LEU A 315 -8.59 20.64 19.73
N PRO A 316 -9.73 20.42 20.39
CA PRO A 316 -11.03 20.41 19.75
C PRO A 316 -11.45 21.82 19.31
N MET A 317 -11.86 21.97 18.05
CA MET A 317 -12.42 23.21 17.53
C MET A 317 -13.93 23.10 17.22
N LEU A 318 -14.51 21.89 17.29
CA LEU A 318 -15.92 21.65 17.13
C LEU A 318 -16.67 21.70 18.47
N PRO A 319 -17.98 21.99 18.48
CA PRO A 319 -18.80 21.90 19.68
C PRO A 319 -18.88 20.47 20.21
N GLY A 320 -19.27 20.30 21.47
CA GLY A 320 -19.53 19.00 22.09
C GLY A 320 -20.54 18.16 21.32
N GLY A 321 -20.34 16.85 21.35
CA GLY A 321 -21.14 15.87 20.62
C GLY A 321 -21.64 14.72 21.49
N ALA A 322 -21.86 13.57 20.86
CA ALA A 322 -22.25 12.36 21.56
C ALA A 322 -21.07 11.75 22.34
N PRO A 323 -21.30 11.11 23.50
CA PRO A 323 -20.26 10.38 24.21
C PRO A 323 -19.74 9.20 23.36
N VAL A 324 -18.51 8.81 23.61
CA VAL A 324 -17.94 7.59 22.99
C VAL A 324 -18.60 6.37 23.61
N LEU A 325 -19.37 5.63 22.82
CA LEU A 325 -20.06 4.43 23.29
C LEU A 325 -19.12 3.23 23.26
N CYS A 326 -19.09 2.46 24.34
CA CYS A 326 -18.37 1.20 24.44
C CYS A 326 -19.37 0.06 24.73
N HIS A 327 -19.42 -0.94 23.84
CA HIS A 327 -20.32 -2.08 23.99
C HIS A 327 -19.55 -3.35 24.33
N HIS A 328 -19.90 -3.95 25.46
CA HIS A 328 -19.45 -5.28 25.85
C HIS A 328 -20.52 -6.30 25.48
N ALA A 329 -20.21 -7.25 24.60
CA ALA A 329 -21.10 -8.28 24.14
C ALA A 329 -20.76 -9.65 24.75
N ALA A 330 -21.75 -10.50 24.99
CA ALA A 330 -21.54 -11.85 25.50
C ALA A 330 -20.89 -12.79 24.46
N ASN A 331 -20.98 -12.46 23.17
CA ASN A 331 -20.31 -13.17 22.06
C ASN A 331 -20.29 -12.30 20.79
N SER A 332 -19.52 -12.74 19.79
CA SER A 332 -19.34 -12.00 18.52
C SER A 332 -20.64 -11.81 17.72
N GLU A 333 -21.61 -12.74 17.84
CA GLU A 333 -22.90 -12.59 17.16
C GLU A 333 -23.71 -11.46 17.79
N GLN A 334 -23.72 -11.36 19.13
CA GLN A 334 -24.40 -10.26 19.83
C GLN A 334 -23.73 -8.91 19.55
N GLU A 335 -22.40 -8.87 19.46
CA GLU A 335 -21.66 -7.69 19.02
C GLU A 335 -22.14 -7.23 17.64
N ALA A 336 -22.17 -8.14 16.66
CA ALA A 336 -22.64 -7.83 15.30
C ALA A 336 -24.11 -7.37 15.25
N ARG A 337 -24.99 -7.98 16.06
CA ARG A 337 -26.39 -7.57 16.19
C ARG A 337 -26.52 -6.16 16.79
N TRP A 338 -25.70 -5.84 17.80
CA TRP A 338 -25.71 -4.50 18.37
C TRP A 338 -25.27 -3.45 17.34
N ILE A 339 -24.19 -3.72 16.60
CA ILE A 339 -23.72 -2.83 15.52
C ILE A 339 -24.85 -2.60 14.50
N ALA A 340 -25.49 -3.67 14.02
CA ALA A 340 -26.60 -3.57 13.06
C ALA A 340 -27.78 -2.77 13.62
N ALA A 341 -28.12 -2.94 14.91
CA ALA A 341 -29.19 -2.17 15.56
C ALA A 341 -28.86 -0.68 15.64
N GLN A 342 -27.60 -0.32 16.01
CA GLN A 342 -27.16 1.07 16.02
C GLN A 342 -27.23 1.70 14.63
N ILE A 343 -26.78 0.99 13.59
CA ILE A 343 -26.83 1.43 12.19
C ILE A 343 -28.27 1.71 11.77
N LYS A 344 -29.22 0.82 12.10
CA LYS A 344 -30.65 1.05 11.81
C LYS A 344 -31.20 2.26 12.53
N THR A 345 -30.92 2.40 13.82
CA THR A 345 -31.34 3.55 14.60
C THR A 345 -30.85 4.87 14.01
N LEU A 346 -29.57 4.91 13.58
CA LEU A 346 -29.01 6.09 12.91
C LEU A 346 -29.69 6.36 11.56
N HIS A 347 -29.93 5.29 10.78
CA HIS A 347 -30.59 5.43 9.49
C HIS A 347 -32.05 5.89 9.61
N GLU A 348 -32.79 5.34 10.56
CA GLU A 348 -34.15 5.76 10.89
C GLU A 348 -34.21 7.23 11.37
N ALA A 349 -33.14 7.71 12.01
CA ALA A 349 -32.97 9.11 12.38
C ALA A 349 -32.53 10.01 11.19
N GLY A 350 -32.39 9.45 9.98
CA GLY A 350 -32.09 10.19 8.75
C GLY A 350 -30.60 10.22 8.35
N THR A 351 -29.73 9.44 9.01
CA THR A 351 -28.33 9.35 8.60
C THR A 351 -28.19 8.39 7.42
N PRO A 352 -27.58 8.79 6.29
CA PRO A 352 -27.30 7.90 5.17
C PRO A 352 -26.34 6.75 5.57
N TYR A 353 -26.51 5.57 4.98
CA TYR A 353 -25.60 4.44 5.24
C TYR A 353 -24.16 4.75 4.87
N ARG A 354 -23.91 5.53 3.81
CA ARG A 354 -22.56 5.94 3.37
C ARG A 354 -21.80 6.79 4.40
N ASP A 355 -22.50 7.36 5.37
CA ASP A 355 -21.92 8.15 6.46
C ASP A 355 -21.47 7.26 7.65
N MET A 356 -21.65 5.95 7.53
CA MET A 356 -21.33 4.96 8.55
C MET A 356 -20.23 4.02 8.06
N ALA A 357 -19.21 3.80 8.89
CA ALA A 357 -18.13 2.86 8.60
C ALA A 357 -17.94 1.86 9.73
N ILE A 358 -17.72 0.59 9.38
CA ILE A 358 -17.31 -0.47 10.31
C ILE A 358 -15.83 -0.75 10.05
N LEU A 359 -15.01 -0.45 11.05
CA LEU A 359 -13.56 -0.64 11.00
C LEU A 359 -13.14 -1.86 11.82
N TYR A 360 -12.21 -2.63 11.29
CA TYR A 360 -11.69 -3.83 11.94
C TYR A 360 -10.19 -4.01 11.64
N ARG A 361 -9.51 -4.78 12.53
CA ARG A 361 -8.07 -5.04 12.39
C ARG A 361 -7.73 -6.01 11.27
N ALA A 362 -8.58 -7.00 11.01
CA ALA A 362 -8.32 -8.06 10.03
C ALA A 362 -9.62 -8.56 9.39
N HIS A 363 -9.55 -8.90 8.10
CA HIS A 363 -10.71 -9.30 7.29
C HIS A 363 -11.48 -10.52 7.81
N TYR A 364 -10.84 -11.49 8.45
CA TYR A 364 -11.53 -12.70 8.92
C TYR A 364 -12.66 -12.42 9.94
N ILE A 365 -12.69 -11.21 10.49
CA ILE A 365 -13.72 -10.75 11.45
C ILE A 365 -15.03 -10.41 10.74
N THR A 366 -14.97 -9.99 9.47
CA THR A 366 -16.14 -9.46 8.76
C THR A 366 -17.28 -10.44 8.62
N ARG A 367 -16.99 -11.75 8.50
CA ARG A 367 -17.99 -12.77 8.19
C ARG A 367 -19.20 -12.71 9.13
N GLY A 368 -18.97 -12.64 10.43
CA GLY A 368 -20.08 -12.58 11.41
C GLY A 368 -20.89 -11.29 11.29
N VAL A 369 -20.22 -10.16 11.01
CA VAL A 369 -20.88 -8.86 10.78
C VAL A 369 -21.68 -8.89 9.48
N GLU A 370 -21.12 -9.41 8.39
CA GLU A 370 -21.78 -9.52 7.08
C GLU A 370 -23.03 -10.38 7.15
N GLU A 371 -22.97 -11.54 7.82
CA GLU A 371 -24.13 -12.43 7.99
C GLU A 371 -25.31 -11.70 8.68
N ILE A 372 -25.03 -10.85 9.67
CA ILE A 372 -26.07 -10.08 10.35
C ILE A 372 -26.56 -8.91 9.48
N LEU A 373 -25.67 -8.16 8.81
CA LEU A 373 -26.09 -7.07 7.92
C LEU A 373 -26.99 -7.58 6.79
N LEU A 374 -26.66 -8.73 6.18
CA LEU A 374 -27.49 -9.40 5.16
C LEU A 374 -28.86 -9.79 5.72
N LYS A 375 -28.89 -10.43 6.91
CA LYS A 375 -30.12 -10.84 7.58
C LYS A 375 -31.03 -9.65 7.89
N GLU A 376 -30.43 -8.55 8.31
CA GLU A 376 -31.11 -7.30 8.66
C GLU A 376 -31.38 -6.39 7.43
N LYS A 377 -31.00 -6.84 6.21
CA LYS A 377 -31.16 -6.10 4.95
C LYS A 377 -30.51 -4.71 4.94
N ILE A 378 -29.39 -4.57 5.65
CA ILE A 378 -28.58 -3.35 5.63
C ILE A 378 -27.63 -3.41 4.45
N PRO A 379 -27.69 -2.45 3.50
CA PRO A 379 -26.77 -2.44 2.37
C PRO A 379 -25.33 -2.11 2.84
N TYR A 380 -24.35 -2.88 2.37
CA TYR A 380 -22.95 -2.66 2.72
C TYR A 380 -22.01 -2.92 1.54
N THR A 381 -20.81 -2.37 1.63
CA THR A 381 -19.70 -2.66 0.73
C THR A 381 -18.43 -2.95 1.52
N ILE A 382 -17.62 -3.92 1.04
CA ILE A 382 -16.34 -4.24 1.65
C ILE A 382 -15.24 -3.58 0.84
N TYR A 383 -14.49 -2.71 1.49
CA TYR A 383 -13.34 -2.00 0.92
C TYR A 383 -12.11 -2.92 0.84
N SER A 384 -12.24 -4.04 0.10
CA SER A 384 -11.16 -4.98 -0.19
C SER A 384 -11.62 -6.06 -1.18
N GLY A 385 -12.75 -5.87 -1.85
CA GLY A 385 -13.17 -6.70 -2.98
C GLY A 385 -12.12 -6.67 -4.10
N VAL A 386 -12.32 -7.48 -5.14
CA VAL A 386 -11.45 -7.48 -6.34
C VAL A 386 -11.34 -6.03 -6.83
N GLN A 387 -10.11 -5.52 -6.87
CA GLN A 387 -9.83 -4.16 -7.31
C GLN A 387 -10.45 -3.94 -8.69
N PHE A 388 -10.99 -2.75 -8.93
CA PHE A 388 -11.59 -2.42 -10.24
C PHE A 388 -10.63 -2.76 -11.38
N PHE A 389 -9.38 -2.29 -11.28
CA PHE A 389 -8.34 -2.57 -12.28
C PHE A 389 -7.81 -4.01 -12.29
N ALA A 390 -8.15 -4.84 -11.29
CA ALA A 390 -7.85 -6.27 -11.27
C ALA A 390 -8.99 -7.15 -11.83
N ARG A 391 -10.14 -6.56 -12.19
CA ARG A 391 -11.23 -7.28 -12.85
C ARG A 391 -10.78 -7.79 -14.22
N ALA A 392 -11.22 -8.98 -14.58
CA ALA A 392 -10.76 -9.66 -15.80
C ALA A 392 -10.95 -8.81 -17.07
N GLU A 393 -12.14 -8.25 -17.25
CA GLU A 393 -12.48 -7.40 -18.40
C GLU A 393 -11.69 -6.10 -18.45
N ILE A 394 -11.34 -5.53 -17.30
CA ILE A 394 -10.51 -4.32 -17.22
C ILE A 394 -9.06 -4.65 -17.56
N LYS A 395 -8.52 -5.73 -16.99
CA LYS A 395 -7.17 -6.21 -17.32
C LYS A 395 -7.04 -6.59 -18.80
N ASP A 396 -8.08 -7.18 -19.39
CA ASP A 396 -8.08 -7.49 -20.83
C ASP A 396 -8.04 -6.20 -21.66
N ALA A 397 -8.84 -5.20 -21.31
CA ALA A 397 -8.85 -3.89 -21.96
C ALA A 397 -7.48 -3.18 -21.87
N LEU A 398 -6.90 -3.16 -20.67
CA LEU A 398 -5.56 -2.59 -20.45
C LEU A 398 -4.48 -3.37 -21.18
N SER A 399 -4.61 -4.70 -21.30
CA SER A 399 -3.65 -5.52 -22.06
C SER A 399 -3.67 -5.21 -23.56
N TYR A 400 -4.82 -4.80 -24.12
CA TYR A 400 -4.84 -4.27 -25.50
C TYR A 400 -4.04 -2.98 -25.62
N LEU A 401 -4.18 -2.05 -24.67
CA LEU A 401 -3.41 -0.81 -24.66
C LEU A 401 -1.91 -1.07 -24.46
N ARG A 402 -1.54 -1.98 -23.56
CA ARG A 402 -0.14 -2.41 -23.34
C ARG A 402 0.45 -3.05 -24.59
N MET A 403 -0.31 -3.87 -25.32
CA MET A 403 0.15 -4.44 -26.58
C MET A 403 0.47 -3.38 -27.64
N ILE A 404 -0.27 -2.29 -27.67
CA ILE A 404 -0.01 -1.17 -28.58
C ILE A 404 1.27 -0.42 -28.18
N ALA A 405 1.46 -0.14 -26.90
CA ALA A 405 2.60 0.61 -26.37
C ALA A 405 3.88 -0.23 -26.23
N CYS A 406 3.79 -1.44 -25.67
CA CYS A 406 4.94 -2.21 -25.18
C CYS A 406 5.15 -3.54 -25.89
N ARG A 407 4.09 -4.16 -26.45
CA ARG A 407 4.13 -5.51 -27.08
C ARG A 407 4.68 -6.60 -26.16
N ASP A 408 4.40 -6.50 -24.85
CA ASP A 408 4.92 -7.42 -23.85
C ASP A 408 4.26 -8.82 -23.90
N ASP A 409 5.02 -9.83 -23.46
CA ASP A 409 4.56 -11.23 -23.49
C ASP A 409 3.40 -11.50 -22.52
N LEU A 410 3.29 -10.78 -21.39
CA LEU A 410 2.20 -10.96 -20.42
C LEU A 410 0.87 -10.54 -21.03
N SER A 411 0.83 -9.34 -21.60
CA SER A 411 -0.36 -8.82 -22.29
C SER A 411 -0.70 -9.68 -23.50
N PHE A 412 0.29 -10.16 -24.26
CA PHE A 412 0.07 -11.08 -25.36
C PHE A 412 -0.61 -12.37 -24.89
N LEU A 413 -0.06 -13.06 -23.89
CA LEU A 413 -0.60 -14.31 -23.37
C LEU A 413 -2.05 -14.15 -22.89
N ARG A 414 -2.37 -12.98 -22.35
CA ARG A 414 -3.70 -12.68 -21.85
C ARG A 414 -4.73 -12.50 -22.96
N ILE A 415 -4.43 -11.74 -24.00
CA ILE A 415 -5.44 -11.33 -24.98
C ILE A 415 -5.29 -11.96 -26.38
N ALA A 416 -4.20 -12.65 -26.69
CA ALA A 416 -3.97 -13.22 -28.02
C ALA A 416 -5.14 -14.10 -28.52
N ASN A 417 -5.83 -14.80 -27.62
CA ASN A 417 -6.99 -15.64 -27.94
C ASN A 417 -8.32 -15.15 -27.31
N VAL A 418 -8.38 -13.90 -26.89
CA VAL A 418 -9.58 -13.25 -26.32
C VAL A 418 -9.87 -11.95 -27.12
N PRO A 419 -10.95 -11.89 -27.92
CA PRO A 419 -11.90 -12.96 -28.35
C PRO A 419 -11.22 -14.15 -29.05
N LYS A 420 -11.93 -15.27 -29.15
CA LYS A 420 -11.37 -16.50 -29.75
C LYS A 420 -10.82 -16.28 -31.16
N ARG A 421 -9.50 -16.55 -31.32
CA ARG A 421 -8.75 -16.40 -32.56
C ARG A 421 -8.15 -17.70 -33.07
N ASN A 422 -8.52 -18.82 -32.46
CA ASN A 422 -7.93 -20.14 -32.72
C ASN A 422 -6.41 -20.21 -32.40
N LEU A 423 -5.96 -19.45 -31.40
CA LEU A 423 -4.60 -19.51 -30.86
C LEU A 423 -4.59 -20.32 -29.56
N GLY A 424 -5.06 -21.60 -29.62
CA GLY A 424 -5.10 -22.50 -28.48
C GLY A 424 -3.70 -23.05 -28.11
N GLU A 425 -3.66 -23.91 -27.07
CA GLU A 425 -2.44 -24.42 -26.43
C GLU A 425 -1.33 -24.89 -27.39
N ARG A 426 -1.69 -25.73 -28.38
CA ARG A 426 -0.70 -26.26 -29.35
C ARG A 426 -0.02 -25.14 -30.15
N ARG A 427 -0.77 -24.11 -30.54
CA ARG A 427 -0.25 -22.99 -31.30
C ARG A 427 0.54 -22.04 -30.39
N MET A 428 0.09 -21.88 -29.17
CA MET A 428 0.80 -21.08 -28.17
C MET A 428 2.13 -21.74 -27.78
N ALA A 429 2.18 -23.07 -27.63
CA ALA A 429 3.42 -23.81 -27.41
C ALA A 429 4.42 -23.59 -28.59
N PHE A 430 3.94 -23.71 -29.82
CA PHE A 430 4.78 -23.40 -31.00
C PHE A 430 5.35 -21.97 -30.98
N LEU A 431 4.53 -20.98 -30.60
CA LEU A 431 4.99 -19.59 -30.49
C LEU A 431 6.02 -19.40 -29.37
N LYS A 432 5.83 -20.06 -28.23
CA LYS A 432 6.79 -20.06 -27.11
C LYS A 432 8.13 -20.67 -27.53
N ASP A 433 8.10 -21.83 -28.21
CA ASP A 433 9.30 -22.50 -28.70
C ASP A 433 10.03 -21.65 -29.75
N TYR A 434 9.30 -21.07 -30.69
CA TYR A 434 9.88 -20.20 -31.72
C TYR A 434 10.49 -18.94 -31.11
N ALA A 435 9.80 -18.29 -30.18
CA ALA A 435 10.27 -17.11 -29.46
C ALA A 435 11.57 -17.42 -28.70
N ALA A 436 11.62 -18.53 -27.99
CA ALA A 436 12.80 -18.99 -27.23
C ALA A 436 14.00 -19.28 -28.14
N GLN A 437 13.77 -19.91 -29.30
CA GLN A 437 14.84 -20.23 -30.26
C GLN A 437 15.39 -19.00 -31.00
N ASN A 438 14.57 -17.98 -31.22
CA ASN A 438 14.91 -16.81 -31.99
C ASN A 438 15.14 -15.54 -31.18
N GLY A 439 15.06 -15.61 -29.85
CA GLY A 439 15.28 -14.48 -28.96
C GLY A 439 14.32 -13.30 -29.24
N CYS A 440 13.03 -13.58 -29.48
CA CYS A 440 12.05 -12.55 -29.80
C CYS A 440 10.80 -12.67 -28.91
N SER A 441 9.94 -11.63 -28.91
CA SER A 441 8.67 -11.67 -28.18
C SER A 441 7.68 -12.67 -28.79
N LEU A 442 6.68 -13.09 -28.02
CA LEU A 442 5.59 -13.93 -28.52
C LEU A 442 4.79 -13.25 -29.64
N TYR A 443 4.64 -11.93 -29.54
CA TYR A 443 4.02 -11.14 -30.61
C TYR A 443 4.82 -11.18 -31.91
N ASP A 444 6.15 -11.02 -31.85
CA ASP A 444 7.01 -11.12 -33.01
C ASP A 444 7.04 -12.54 -33.57
N ALA A 445 7.01 -13.56 -32.72
CA ALA A 445 6.89 -14.95 -33.12
C ALA A 445 5.58 -15.18 -33.92
N LEU A 446 4.44 -14.65 -33.43
CA LEU A 446 3.18 -14.71 -34.16
C LEU A 446 3.29 -14.00 -35.52
N ARG A 447 3.80 -12.75 -35.54
CA ARG A 447 3.93 -11.92 -36.74
C ARG A 447 4.78 -12.56 -37.83
N ARG A 448 5.90 -13.18 -37.43
CA ARG A 448 6.85 -13.81 -38.35
C ARG A 448 6.36 -15.16 -38.93
N ASN A 449 5.38 -15.78 -38.28
CA ASN A 449 4.91 -17.12 -38.62
C ASN A 449 3.47 -17.19 -39.14
N LEU A 450 2.85 -16.07 -39.50
CA LEU A 450 1.45 -16.00 -39.93
C LEU A 450 1.14 -16.95 -41.12
N ASP A 451 2.10 -17.18 -42.00
CA ASP A 451 1.99 -18.02 -43.20
C ASP A 451 2.27 -19.50 -42.92
N SER A 452 2.70 -19.85 -41.69
CA SER A 452 2.99 -21.25 -41.34
C SER A 452 1.70 -22.11 -41.37
N GLU A 453 1.85 -23.40 -41.72
CA GLU A 453 0.73 -24.33 -41.76
C GLU A 453 -0.08 -24.37 -40.42
N LEU A 454 0.62 -24.20 -39.32
CA LEU A 454 0.01 -24.27 -37.97
C LEU A 454 -0.85 -23.05 -37.68
N LEU A 455 -0.50 -21.89 -38.21
CA LEU A 455 -1.22 -20.61 -37.94
C LEU A 455 -2.17 -20.26 -39.10
N ARG A 456 -2.07 -20.94 -40.25
CA ARG A 456 -2.97 -20.75 -41.39
C ARG A 456 -4.42 -21.02 -40.97
N GLY A 457 -5.35 -20.12 -41.30
CA GLY A 457 -6.76 -20.21 -40.94
C GLY A 457 -7.10 -19.74 -39.51
N THR A 458 -6.12 -19.26 -38.74
CA THR A 458 -6.38 -18.55 -37.48
C THR A 458 -6.74 -17.08 -37.75
N LYS A 459 -7.29 -16.41 -36.72
CA LYS A 459 -7.49 -14.96 -36.78
C LYS A 459 -6.24 -14.20 -36.23
N GLY A 460 -5.08 -14.85 -36.13
CA GLY A 460 -3.84 -14.24 -35.67
C GLY A 460 -3.41 -13.06 -36.54
N GLY A 461 -3.55 -13.16 -37.86
CA GLY A 461 -3.25 -12.05 -38.77
C GLY A 461 -4.13 -10.82 -38.52
N LYS A 462 -5.40 -10.99 -38.22
CA LYS A 462 -6.29 -9.87 -37.85
C LYS A 462 -5.86 -9.19 -36.54
N PHE A 463 -5.39 -10.00 -35.58
CA PHE A 463 -4.87 -9.48 -34.31
C PHE A 463 -3.59 -8.66 -34.53
N VAL A 464 -2.66 -9.17 -35.34
CA VAL A 464 -1.43 -8.44 -35.71
C VAL A 464 -1.78 -7.13 -36.43
N SER A 465 -2.67 -7.17 -37.46
CA SER A 465 -3.10 -5.96 -38.18
C SER A 465 -3.75 -4.93 -37.26
N LEU A 466 -4.55 -5.37 -36.29
CA LEU A 466 -5.16 -4.47 -35.29
C LEU A 466 -4.10 -3.75 -34.46
N ILE A 467 -3.15 -4.49 -33.90
CA ILE A 467 -2.08 -3.90 -33.07
C ILE A 467 -1.23 -2.94 -33.90
N GLU A 468 -0.83 -3.34 -35.11
CA GLU A 468 0.02 -2.50 -35.99
C GLU A 468 -0.70 -1.21 -36.41
N SER A 469 -2.02 -1.26 -36.71
CA SER A 469 -2.77 -0.07 -37.12
C SER A 469 -2.80 0.98 -36.01
N PHE A 470 -2.97 0.58 -34.75
CA PHE A 470 -2.99 1.53 -33.64
C PHE A 470 -1.57 1.93 -33.18
N THR A 471 -0.57 1.05 -33.27
CA THR A 471 0.82 1.41 -32.92
C THR A 471 1.36 2.58 -33.76
N GLY A 472 0.86 2.77 -34.96
CA GLY A 472 1.30 3.88 -35.83
C GLY A 472 0.67 5.23 -35.55
N ILE A 473 -0.38 5.29 -34.71
CA ILE A 473 -1.20 6.50 -34.52
C ILE A 473 -1.56 6.80 -33.07
N TYR A 474 -1.23 5.95 -32.12
CA TYR A 474 -1.71 6.09 -30.73
C TYR A 474 -1.23 7.36 -30.01
N ASP A 475 -0.07 7.89 -30.41
CA ASP A 475 0.50 9.14 -29.92
C ASP A 475 -0.20 10.42 -30.49
N GLN A 476 -1.09 10.24 -31.47
CA GLN A 476 -1.79 11.33 -32.16
C GLN A 476 -3.27 11.44 -31.75
N MET A 477 -3.70 10.63 -30.80
CA MET A 477 -5.10 10.59 -30.37
C MET A 477 -5.21 10.45 -28.83
N PRO A 478 -6.28 10.97 -28.21
CA PRO A 478 -6.53 10.80 -26.79
C PRO A 478 -6.61 9.32 -26.39
N VAL A 479 -6.13 8.97 -25.19
CA VAL A 479 -6.13 7.58 -24.69
C VAL A 479 -7.57 7.04 -24.55
N SER A 480 -8.53 7.90 -24.19
CA SER A 480 -9.97 7.56 -24.12
C SER A 480 -10.55 7.15 -25.48
N GLU A 481 -10.18 7.86 -26.55
CA GLU A 481 -10.60 7.54 -27.93
C GLU A 481 -9.90 6.26 -28.41
N LEU A 482 -8.59 6.11 -28.13
CA LEU A 482 -7.82 4.91 -28.42
C LEU A 482 -8.44 3.68 -27.78
N LEU A 483 -8.76 3.74 -26.48
CA LEU A 483 -9.39 2.64 -25.73
C LEU A 483 -10.74 2.26 -26.36
N ALA A 484 -11.57 3.24 -26.67
CA ALA A 484 -12.89 2.99 -27.26
C ALA A 484 -12.76 2.33 -28.64
N ALA A 485 -11.86 2.81 -29.50
CA ALA A 485 -11.62 2.28 -30.84
C ALA A 485 -11.09 0.85 -30.78
N VAL A 486 -10.06 0.59 -29.96
CA VAL A 486 -9.44 -0.74 -29.84
C VAL A 486 -10.42 -1.78 -29.30
N LEU A 487 -11.22 -1.47 -28.29
CA LEU A 487 -12.21 -2.40 -27.73
C LEU A 487 -13.33 -2.74 -28.75
N ASN A 488 -13.71 -1.78 -29.59
CA ASN A 488 -14.68 -2.01 -30.66
C ASN A 488 -14.07 -2.85 -31.81
N GLU A 489 -12.92 -2.46 -32.34
CA GLU A 489 -12.29 -3.09 -33.50
C GLU A 489 -11.72 -4.48 -33.18
N SER A 490 -11.27 -4.72 -31.95
CA SER A 490 -10.84 -6.05 -31.50
C SER A 490 -12.01 -7.06 -31.44
N GLY A 491 -13.25 -6.57 -31.40
CA GLY A 491 -14.46 -7.35 -31.18
C GLY A 491 -14.66 -7.77 -29.71
N TYR A 492 -13.93 -7.18 -28.77
CA TYR A 492 -14.02 -7.53 -27.35
C TYR A 492 -15.36 -7.14 -26.75
N GLU A 493 -15.84 -5.94 -26.99
CA GLU A 493 -17.19 -5.53 -26.53
C GLU A 493 -18.30 -6.35 -27.18
N ALA A 494 -18.16 -6.68 -28.48
CA ALA A 494 -19.12 -7.54 -29.18
C ALA A 494 -19.18 -8.95 -28.57
N MET A 495 -18.02 -9.49 -28.14
CA MET A 495 -17.94 -10.77 -27.42
C MET A 495 -18.74 -10.69 -26.10
N LEU A 496 -18.48 -9.69 -25.27
CA LEU A 496 -19.16 -9.51 -23.97
C LEU A 496 -20.68 -9.32 -24.12
N ARG A 497 -21.12 -8.61 -25.17
CA ARG A 497 -22.56 -8.48 -25.49
C ARG A 497 -23.17 -9.82 -25.86
N THR A 498 -22.43 -10.64 -26.61
CA THR A 498 -22.89 -11.98 -27.01
C THR A 498 -22.95 -12.94 -25.80
N GLU A 499 -22.03 -12.78 -24.84
CA GLU A 499 -22.03 -13.52 -23.57
C GLU A 499 -23.15 -13.08 -22.60
N GLY A 500 -23.83 -11.97 -22.88
CA GLY A 500 -24.89 -11.40 -22.03
C GLY A 500 -24.39 -10.81 -20.72
N SER A 501 -23.11 -10.45 -20.64
CA SER A 501 -22.48 -9.94 -19.40
C SER A 501 -22.62 -8.41 -19.26
N GLN A 502 -23.83 -7.96 -18.89
CA GLN A 502 -24.11 -6.51 -18.72
C GLN A 502 -23.14 -5.89 -17.71
N MET A 503 -22.87 -6.55 -16.58
CA MET A 503 -21.96 -6.04 -15.56
C MET A 503 -20.54 -5.76 -16.09
N ARG A 504 -20.00 -6.63 -16.97
CA ARG A 504 -18.69 -6.43 -17.58
C ARG A 504 -18.70 -5.25 -18.57
N LEU A 505 -19.79 -5.06 -19.30
CA LEU A 505 -19.96 -3.91 -20.19
C LEU A 505 -20.06 -2.60 -19.41
N ASP A 506 -20.76 -2.59 -18.28
CA ASP A 506 -20.85 -1.44 -17.38
C ASP A 506 -19.44 -1.11 -16.81
N ASN A 507 -18.66 -2.11 -16.43
CA ASN A 507 -17.28 -1.91 -15.99
C ASN A 507 -16.38 -1.32 -17.09
N LEU A 508 -16.54 -1.72 -18.36
CA LEU A 508 -15.80 -1.10 -19.48
C LEU A 508 -16.24 0.35 -19.72
N ALA A 509 -17.53 0.67 -19.56
CA ALA A 509 -18.02 2.05 -19.65
C ALA A 509 -17.41 2.90 -18.52
N GLU A 510 -17.35 2.39 -17.31
CA GLU A 510 -16.69 3.04 -16.17
C GLU A 510 -15.18 3.24 -16.43
N LEU A 511 -14.49 2.25 -17.01
CA LEU A 511 -13.09 2.41 -17.43
C LEU A 511 -12.91 3.56 -18.41
N LYS A 512 -13.72 3.62 -19.47
CA LYS A 512 -13.65 4.70 -20.47
C LYS A 512 -13.85 6.08 -19.82
N GLN A 513 -14.80 6.18 -18.90
CA GLN A 513 -15.06 7.42 -18.16
C GLN A 513 -13.87 7.78 -17.25
N SER A 514 -13.27 6.80 -16.58
CA SER A 514 -12.07 6.98 -15.75
C SER A 514 -10.87 7.48 -16.57
N VAL A 515 -10.66 6.94 -17.78
CA VAL A 515 -9.61 7.43 -18.69
C VAL A 515 -9.83 8.88 -19.06
N TYR A 516 -11.06 9.24 -19.49
CA TYR A 516 -11.41 10.61 -19.86
C TYR A 516 -11.25 11.59 -18.68
N ALA A 517 -11.66 11.18 -17.49
CA ALA A 517 -11.48 11.99 -16.28
C ALA A 517 -9.98 12.20 -15.98
N TYR A 518 -9.17 11.17 -16.16
CA TYR A 518 -7.73 11.28 -15.97
C TYR A 518 -7.08 12.23 -16.98
N GLU A 519 -7.41 12.13 -18.28
CA GLU A 519 -6.91 13.03 -19.33
C GLU A 519 -7.18 14.50 -19.03
N THR A 520 -8.33 14.80 -18.42
CA THR A 520 -8.73 16.18 -18.10
C THR A 520 -8.17 16.70 -16.77
N THR A 521 -7.59 15.85 -15.94
CA THR A 521 -7.19 16.23 -14.57
C THR A 521 -5.73 15.91 -14.23
N CYS A 522 -4.97 15.24 -15.11
CA CYS A 522 -3.61 14.79 -14.77
C CYS A 522 -2.59 15.94 -14.63
N GLY A 523 -2.86 17.12 -15.19
CA GLY A 523 -1.97 18.30 -15.08
C GLY A 523 -0.65 18.20 -15.84
N GLU A 524 -0.39 17.07 -16.48
CA GLU A 524 0.77 16.77 -17.33
C GLU A 524 0.26 16.28 -18.70
N GLU A 525 1.14 16.22 -19.70
CA GLU A 525 0.77 15.62 -20.98
C GLU A 525 0.39 14.14 -20.79
N CYS A 526 -0.88 13.82 -21.01
CA CYS A 526 -1.40 12.46 -20.81
C CYS A 526 -1.04 11.56 -21.99
N THR A 527 0.12 10.91 -21.93
CA THR A 527 0.49 9.86 -22.88
C THR A 527 -0.11 8.51 -22.49
N LEU A 528 -0.17 7.56 -23.43
CA LEU A 528 -0.62 6.19 -23.15
C LEU A 528 0.23 5.53 -22.07
N GLU A 529 1.56 5.70 -22.13
CA GLU A 529 2.50 5.16 -21.16
C GLU A 529 2.29 5.72 -19.76
N HIS A 530 2.04 7.03 -19.68
CA HIS A 530 1.75 7.70 -18.41
C HIS A 530 0.44 7.18 -17.79
N TYR A 531 -0.61 7.03 -18.60
CA TYR A 531 -1.86 6.44 -18.14
C TYR A 531 -1.70 4.99 -17.66
N LEU A 532 -0.99 4.14 -18.40
CA LEU A 532 -0.75 2.75 -18.05
C LEU A 532 0.04 2.62 -16.73
N ALA A 533 1.05 3.45 -16.52
CA ALA A 533 1.79 3.51 -15.28
C ALA A 533 0.91 4.00 -14.10
N HIS A 534 0.10 5.04 -14.33
CA HIS A 534 -0.85 5.53 -13.33
C HIS A 534 -1.82 4.42 -12.87
N VAL A 535 -2.40 3.69 -13.82
CA VAL A 535 -3.33 2.58 -13.51
C VAL A 535 -2.64 1.47 -12.72
N ALA A 536 -1.38 1.14 -13.04
CA ALA A 536 -0.63 0.13 -12.31
C ALA A 536 -0.39 0.51 -10.84
N LEU A 537 -0.31 1.82 -10.55
CA LEU A 537 -0.16 2.35 -9.19
C LEU A 537 -1.49 2.55 -8.44
N PHE A 538 -2.63 2.27 -9.09
CA PHE A 538 -3.95 2.52 -8.52
C PHE A 538 -4.33 1.50 -7.45
N THR A 539 -4.99 1.97 -6.37
CA THR A 539 -5.47 1.12 -5.27
C THR A 539 -6.98 1.26 -5.07
N ASN A 540 -7.62 0.31 -4.37
CA ASN A 540 -9.05 0.39 -4.05
C ASN A 540 -9.46 1.62 -3.22
N ALA A 541 -8.51 2.20 -2.49
CA ALA A 541 -8.76 3.42 -1.74
C ALA A 541 -9.05 4.63 -2.64
N ASP A 542 -8.67 4.52 -3.92
CA ASP A 542 -8.78 5.58 -4.90
C ASP A 542 -10.17 5.63 -5.60
N LEU A 543 -11.04 4.62 -5.35
CA LEU A 543 -12.39 4.56 -5.92
C LEU A 543 -13.41 5.23 -5.00
N ASP A 544 -14.17 6.19 -5.54
CA ASP A 544 -15.38 6.70 -4.90
C ASP A 544 -16.59 5.84 -5.30
N ASP A 545 -17.25 5.23 -4.31
CA ASP A 545 -18.51 4.51 -4.51
C ASP A 545 -19.68 5.44 -4.11
N PRO A 546 -20.49 5.92 -5.06
CA PRO A 546 -21.59 6.84 -4.78
C PRO A 546 -22.80 6.17 -4.13
N ARG A 547 -22.83 4.85 -4.02
CA ARG A 547 -23.96 4.09 -3.47
C ARG A 547 -24.14 4.36 -1.98
N ASP A 548 -25.41 4.41 -1.55
CA ASP A 548 -25.74 4.58 -0.12
C ASP A 548 -25.63 3.23 0.62
N GLN A 549 -24.42 2.90 1.07
CA GLN A 549 -24.06 1.63 1.70
C GLN A 549 -23.11 1.85 2.87
N VAL A 550 -23.23 1.02 3.92
CA VAL A 550 -22.27 0.99 5.03
C VAL A 550 -20.91 0.50 4.52
N ARG A 551 -19.84 1.19 4.87
CA ARG A 551 -18.48 0.85 4.43
C ARG A 551 -17.77 -0.04 5.45
N LEU A 552 -17.38 -1.23 5.03
CA LEU A 552 -16.60 -2.18 5.83
C LEU A 552 -15.16 -2.18 5.36
N MET A 553 -14.19 -1.90 6.26
CA MET A 553 -12.78 -1.85 5.87
C MET A 553 -11.82 -2.11 7.04
N THR A 554 -10.60 -2.50 6.71
CA THR A 554 -9.55 -2.57 7.72
C THR A 554 -9.16 -1.16 8.18
N VAL A 555 -8.62 -1.04 9.40
CA VAL A 555 -8.12 0.23 9.91
C VAL A 555 -7.02 0.81 8.99
N HIS A 556 -6.16 -0.04 8.42
CA HIS A 556 -5.13 0.41 7.47
C HIS A 556 -5.74 1.07 6.21
N SER A 557 -6.80 0.47 5.67
CA SER A 557 -7.52 1.02 4.51
C SER A 557 -8.31 2.30 4.84
N ALA A 558 -8.60 2.54 6.11
CA ALA A 558 -9.30 3.74 6.57
C ALA A 558 -8.38 4.96 6.76
N LYS A 559 -7.05 4.78 6.67
CA LYS A 559 -6.11 5.91 6.75
C LYS A 559 -6.37 6.88 5.60
N GLY A 560 -6.41 8.17 5.91
CA GLY A 560 -6.78 9.23 4.96
C GLY A 560 -8.28 9.47 4.81
N LEU A 561 -9.15 8.50 5.17
CA LEU A 561 -10.60 8.65 5.11
C LEU A 561 -11.15 9.23 6.42
N GLU A 562 -12.42 9.66 6.37
CA GLU A 562 -13.16 10.15 7.54
C GLU A 562 -14.66 9.90 7.36
N PHE A 563 -15.36 9.62 8.47
CA PHE A 563 -16.78 9.27 8.46
C PHE A 563 -17.52 9.93 9.61
N PRO A 564 -18.75 10.41 9.41
CA PRO A 564 -19.58 10.91 10.50
C PRO A 564 -19.73 9.92 11.66
N HIS A 565 -19.95 8.62 11.38
CA HIS A 565 -20.13 7.56 12.36
C HIS A 565 -19.19 6.41 12.11
N VAL A 566 -18.38 6.06 13.11
CA VAL A 566 -17.40 4.96 13.05
C VAL A 566 -17.71 3.91 14.11
N PHE A 567 -17.82 2.67 13.66
CA PHE A 567 -17.91 1.48 14.48
C PHE A 567 -16.57 0.76 14.43
N LEU A 568 -15.83 0.71 15.54
CA LEU A 568 -14.59 -0.03 15.68
C LEU A 568 -14.87 -1.31 16.46
N CYS A 569 -14.89 -2.44 15.76
CA CYS A 569 -15.34 -3.71 16.29
C CYS A 569 -14.21 -4.70 16.59
N ALA A 570 -14.56 -5.75 17.35
CA ALA A 570 -13.67 -6.82 17.78
C ALA A 570 -12.42 -6.31 18.51
N MET A 571 -12.61 -5.35 19.42
CA MET A 571 -11.55 -4.80 20.24
C MET A 571 -11.19 -5.76 21.37
N ASN A 572 -10.57 -6.88 20.98
CA ASN A 572 -10.16 -7.96 21.89
C ASN A 572 -8.65 -8.22 21.79
N GLU A 573 -8.03 -8.58 22.92
CA GLU A 573 -6.65 -9.05 22.95
C GLU A 573 -6.43 -10.24 21.99
N GLY A 574 -5.37 -10.16 21.19
CA GLY A 574 -5.07 -11.16 20.16
C GLY A 574 -5.80 -10.96 18.83
N ILE A 575 -6.76 -10.01 18.77
CA ILE A 575 -7.43 -9.55 17.55
C ILE A 575 -6.97 -8.12 17.25
N PHE A 576 -7.28 -7.18 18.14
CA PHE A 576 -6.80 -5.81 18.13
C PHE A 576 -6.37 -5.40 19.55
N PRO A 577 -5.07 -5.47 19.89
CA PRO A 577 -3.90 -5.72 19.03
C PRO A 577 -3.82 -7.15 18.47
N SER A 578 -3.14 -7.27 17.32
CA SER A 578 -2.97 -8.56 16.65
C SER A 578 -2.06 -9.50 17.45
N LYS A 579 -2.43 -10.80 17.54
CA LYS A 579 -1.58 -11.85 18.11
C LYS A 579 -0.25 -12.06 17.38
N LYS A 580 -0.10 -11.53 16.16
CA LYS A 580 1.14 -11.56 15.39
C LYS A 580 2.17 -10.56 15.90
N THR A 581 1.76 -9.58 16.70
CA THR A 581 2.65 -8.59 17.31
C THR A 581 3.58 -9.25 18.32
N ARG A 582 4.90 -9.15 18.09
CA ARG A 582 5.93 -9.89 18.85
C ARG A 582 6.91 -9.01 19.61
N THR A 583 6.84 -7.67 19.44
CA THR A 583 7.78 -6.71 20.01
C THR A 583 7.04 -5.54 20.65
N LEU A 584 7.70 -4.85 21.59
CA LEU A 584 7.15 -3.61 22.18
C LEU A 584 6.96 -2.50 21.11
N PRO A 585 7.91 -2.23 20.19
CA PRO A 585 7.68 -1.29 19.11
C PRO A 585 6.47 -1.65 18.23
N GLY A 586 6.27 -2.94 17.94
CA GLY A 586 5.08 -3.40 17.21
C GLY A 586 3.78 -3.16 17.99
N MET A 587 3.80 -3.27 19.33
CA MET A 587 2.63 -2.96 20.15
C MET A 587 2.30 -1.46 20.17
N GLU A 588 3.34 -0.61 20.14
CA GLU A 588 3.16 0.83 19.99
C GLU A 588 2.59 1.20 18.60
N GLU A 589 2.97 0.46 17.54
CA GLU A 589 2.36 0.62 16.23
C GLU A 589 0.88 0.22 16.22
N GLU A 590 0.51 -0.90 16.86
CA GLU A 590 -0.89 -1.31 17.02
C GLU A 590 -1.70 -0.25 17.80
N ARG A 591 -1.11 0.43 18.81
CA ARG A 591 -1.75 1.55 19.53
C ARG A 591 -1.98 2.75 18.61
N ARG A 592 -0.98 3.12 17.79
CA ARG A 592 -1.13 4.16 16.76
C ARG A 592 -2.19 3.77 15.73
N LEU A 593 -2.27 2.51 15.37
CA LEU A 593 -3.31 2.01 14.48
C LEU A 593 -4.71 2.18 15.10
N CYS A 594 -4.87 1.87 16.40
CA CYS A 594 -6.11 2.13 17.11
C CYS A 594 -6.45 3.63 17.17
N PHE A 595 -5.46 4.47 17.46
CA PHE A 595 -5.61 5.93 17.42
C PHE A 595 -6.03 6.43 16.02
N VAL A 596 -5.44 5.89 14.95
CA VAL A 596 -5.86 6.20 13.57
C VAL A 596 -7.32 5.83 13.36
N ALA A 597 -7.76 4.63 13.80
CA ALA A 597 -9.15 4.19 13.67
C ALA A 597 -10.12 5.15 14.37
N MET A 598 -9.85 5.49 15.62
CA MET A 598 -10.70 6.39 16.42
C MET A 598 -10.77 7.80 15.80
N THR A 599 -9.66 8.32 15.30
CA THR A 599 -9.59 9.65 14.65
C THR A 599 -10.23 9.70 13.27
N ARG A 600 -10.80 8.60 12.76
CA ARG A 600 -11.63 8.62 11.54
C ARG A 600 -13.03 9.11 11.81
N ALA A 601 -13.50 9.07 13.07
CA ALA A 601 -14.84 9.51 13.47
C ALA A 601 -14.93 11.04 13.52
N GLN A 602 -16.02 11.57 12.97
CA GLN A 602 -16.34 13.01 13.01
C GLN A 602 -17.34 13.31 14.13
N LYS A 603 -18.53 12.65 14.12
CA LYS A 603 -19.68 12.94 14.99
C LYS A 603 -19.84 11.95 16.14
N ALA A 604 -19.65 10.66 15.86
CA ALA A 604 -19.82 9.61 16.88
C ALA A 604 -18.87 8.44 16.65
N LEU A 605 -18.39 7.89 17.76
CA LEU A 605 -17.51 6.74 17.83
C LEU A 605 -18.12 5.65 18.67
N TYR A 606 -18.20 4.45 18.11
CA TYR A 606 -18.73 3.24 18.72
C TYR A 606 -17.60 2.21 18.81
N LEU A 607 -17.22 1.83 20.03
CA LEU A 607 -16.23 0.81 20.30
C LEU A 607 -16.94 -0.46 20.73
N SER A 608 -16.54 -1.64 20.24
CA SER A 608 -17.16 -2.88 20.69
C SER A 608 -16.17 -4.03 20.81
N GLU A 609 -16.44 -4.91 21.76
CA GLU A 609 -15.70 -6.14 22.00
C GLU A 609 -16.66 -7.25 22.47
N ALA A 610 -16.22 -8.50 22.43
CA ALA A 610 -17.06 -9.63 22.79
C ALA A 610 -16.33 -10.65 23.65
N GLU A 611 -17.01 -11.19 24.67
CA GLU A 611 -16.57 -12.39 25.39
C GLU A 611 -16.52 -13.63 24.46
N GLY A 612 -15.95 -14.70 24.94
CA GLY A 612 -15.92 -16.00 24.28
C GLY A 612 -14.54 -16.63 24.23
N ARG A 613 -14.31 -17.45 23.23
CA ARG A 613 -13.03 -18.12 23.02
C ARG A 613 -12.49 -17.84 21.63
N ASN A 614 -11.18 -17.74 21.55
CA ASN A 614 -10.45 -17.70 20.27
C ASN A 614 -10.47 -19.08 19.59
N LEU A 615 -10.05 -19.14 18.32
CA LEU A 615 -9.98 -20.40 17.57
C LEU A 615 -9.07 -21.47 18.20
N ASP A 616 -8.06 -21.03 18.99
CA ASP A 616 -7.15 -21.89 19.75
C ASP A 616 -7.70 -22.31 21.13
N GLY A 617 -8.97 -21.96 21.44
CA GLY A 617 -9.63 -22.27 22.70
C GLY A 617 -9.30 -21.34 23.86
N SER A 618 -8.37 -20.37 23.69
CA SER A 618 -8.03 -19.39 24.72
C SER A 618 -9.20 -18.41 24.97
N PRO A 619 -9.37 -17.90 26.22
CA PRO A 619 -10.39 -16.89 26.50
C PRO A 619 -10.13 -15.61 25.71
N ARG A 620 -11.20 -14.94 25.32
CA ARG A 620 -11.15 -13.57 24.79
C ARG A 620 -11.19 -12.57 25.93
N TYR A 621 -10.28 -11.63 25.92
CA TYR A 621 -10.27 -10.51 26.86
C TYR A 621 -10.50 -9.19 26.11
N PRO A 622 -11.08 -8.18 26.76
CA PRO A 622 -11.12 -6.82 26.23
C PRO A 622 -9.72 -6.35 25.83
N SER A 623 -9.64 -5.59 24.76
CA SER A 623 -8.37 -5.02 24.26
C SER A 623 -7.71 -4.14 25.32
N ARG A 624 -6.37 -4.24 25.44
CA ARG A 624 -5.60 -3.28 26.26
C ARG A 624 -5.86 -1.83 25.85
N PHE A 625 -6.18 -1.58 24.57
CA PHE A 625 -6.46 -0.24 24.08
C PHE A 625 -7.76 0.34 24.66
N LEU A 626 -8.77 -0.48 24.92
CA LEU A 626 -9.96 -0.05 25.67
C LEU A 626 -9.61 0.26 27.13
N LEU A 627 -8.75 -0.58 27.74
CA LEU A 627 -8.32 -0.41 29.15
C LEU A 627 -7.26 0.70 29.34
N ASP A 628 -6.66 1.19 28.28
CA ASP A 628 -5.73 2.33 28.28
C ASP A 628 -6.44 3.68 28.18
N ILE A 629 -7.69 3.71 27.71
CA ILE A 629 -8.55 4.91 27.73
C ILE A 629 -9.09 5.11 29.15
N ASP A 630 -9.14 6.35 29.60
CA ASP A 630 -9.75 6.67 30.89
C ASP A 630 -11.25 6.29 30.89
N ASP A 631 -11.67 5.48 31.88
CA ASP A 631 -13.04 4.97 31.95
C ASP A 631 -14.09 6.08 31.97
N SER A 632 -13.76 7.27 32.50
CA SER A 632 -14.66 8.44 32.54
C SER A 632 -14.97 9.03 31.15
N LEU A 633 -14.17 8.67 30.13
CA LEU A 633 -14.34 9.11 28.74
C LEU A 633 -15.18 8.14 27.90
N LEU A 634 -15.55 6.99 28.46
CA LEU A 634 -16.32 5.96 27.79
C LEU A 634 -17.69 5.78 28.45
N GLN A 635 -18.74 5.74 27.64
CA GLN A 635 -20.06 5.37 28.10
C GLN A 635 -20.32 3.91 27.77
N PHE A 636 -20.24 3.04 28.77
CA PHE A 636 -20.54 1.62 28.60
C PHE A 636 -22.03 1.36 28.48
N THR A 637 -22.43 0.61 27.45
CA THR A 637 -23.82 0.11 27.34
C THR A 637 -24.06 -1.07 28.27
N HIS A 638 -23.05 -1.91 28.47
CA HIS A 638 -22.97 -2.97 29.46
C HIS A 638 -21.57 -2.98 30.03
N THR A 639 -21.43 -2.82 31.31
CA THR A 639 -20.11 -2.83 31.97
C THR A 639 -19.59 -4.26 32.06
N PRO A 640 -18.35 -4.53 31.55
CA PRO A 640 -17.72 -5.84 31.75
C PRO A 640 -17.60 -6.19 33.22
N ARG A 641 -17.67 -7.49 33.55
CA ARG A 641 -17.53 -7.95 34.93
C ARG A 641 -16.14 -7.65 35.49
N GLU A 642 -16.06 -7.30 36.78
CA GLU A 642 -14.78 -6.96 37.41
C GLU A 642 -13.75 -8.10 37.37
N ASP A 643 -14.22 -9.36 37.49
CA ASP A 643 -13.35 -10.53 37.38
C ASP A 643 -12.75 -10.69 36.00
N LEU A 644 -13.51 -10.40 34.93
CA LEU A 644 -13.02 -10.39 33.55
C LEU A 644 -11.95 -9.30 33.34
N ILE A 645 -12.19 -8.10 33.83
CA ILE A 645 -11.23 -6.98 33.73
C ILE A 645 -9.94 -7.30 34.49
N ARG A 646 -10.02 -7.89 35.68
CA ARG A 646 -8.85 -8.33 36.44
C ARG A 646 -8.06 -9.36 35.67
N GLN A 647 -8.68 -10.40 35.12
CA GLN A 647 -8.04 -11.43 34.31
C GLN A 647 -7.42 -10.84 33.03
N ALA A 648 -8.10 -9.90 32.38
CA ALA A 648 -7.58 -9.19 31.22
C ALA A 648 -6.29 -8.43 31.56
N ARG A 649 -6.28 -7.67 32.67
CA ARG A 649 -5.07 -6.94 33.12
C ARG A 649 -3.91 -7.87 33.48
N GLU A 650 -4.18 -9.00 34.13
CA GLU A 650 -3.16 -10.03 34.43
C GLU A 650 -2.57 -10.61 33.13
N TYR A 651 -3.44 -10.97 32.17
CA TYR A 651 -3.01 -11.47 30.86
C TYR A 651 -2.20 -10.42 30.08
N ILE A 652 -2.65 -9.17 30.06
CA ILE A 652 -1.95 -8.04 29.40
C ILE A 652 -0.56 -7.84 30.06
N GLY A 653 -0.50 -7.83 31.39
CA GLY A 653 0.77 -7.70 32.10
C GLY A 653 1.74 -8.85 31.81
N PHE A 654 1.22 -10.08 31.72
CA PHE A 654 2.01 -11.24 31.32
C PHE A 654 2.49 -11.12 29.86
N SER A 655 1.58 -10.85 28.91
CA SER A 655 1.90 -10.74 27.49
C SER A 655 2.86 -9.59 27.20
N THR A 656 2.75 -8.45 27.89
CA THR A 656 3.68 -7.32 27.76
C THR A 656 5.10 -7.69 28.18
N ARG A 657 5.24 -8.40 29.30
CA ARG A 657 6.57 -8.92 29.70
C ARG A 657 7.17 -9.88 28.70
N LEU A 658 6.34 -10.61 27.95
CA LEU A 658 6.80 -11.47 26.87
C LEU A 658 7.24 -10.70 25.61
N LEU A 659 6.77 -9.48 25.41
CA LEU A 659 7.18 -8.61 24.31
C LEU A 659 8.47 -7.83 24.61
N ASP A 660 8.81 -7.68 25.89
CA ASP A 660 10.01 -6.98 26.33
C ASP A 660 11.25 -7.84 26.08
N GLU A 661 12.05 -7.46 25.08
CA GLU A 661 13.29 -8.16 24.71
C GLU A 661 14.36 -8.11 25.80
N SER A 662 14.35 -7.06 26.63
CA SER A 662 15.28 -6.95 27.77
C SER A 662 14.98 -7.97 28.86
N SER A 663 13.78 -8.52 28.89
CA SER A 663 13.35 -9.58 29.84
C SER A 663 13.66 -11.01 29.36
N LEU A 664 14.12 -11.17 28.11
CA LEU A 664 14.49 -12.49 27.59
C LEU A 664 15.86 -12.90 28.14
N PRO A 665 16.05 -14.17 28.59
CA PRO A 665 17.36 -14.68 28.88
C PRO A 665 18.25 -14.46 27.66
N GLN A 666 19.40 -13.86 27.84
CA GLN A 666 20.44 -13.86 26.82
C GLN A 666 20.78 -15.33 26.55
N GLY A 667 20.58 -15.78 25.31
CA GLY A 667 20.99 -17.13 24.93
C GLY A 667 22.48 -17.33 25.16
N PHE A 668 22.91 -18.56 25.18
CA PHE A 668 24.33 -18.90 25.34
C PHE A 668 25.07 -18.76 24.01
N ALA A 669 26.28 -18.22 24.03
CA ALA A 669 27.09 -18.11 22.82
C ALA A 669 27.37 -19.49 22.19
N PRO A 670 27.52 -19.60 20.86
CA PRO A 670 27.94 -20.82 20.21
C PRO A 670 29.23 -21.38 20.85
N GLY A 671 29.30 -22.70 21.05
CA GLY A 671 30.37 -23.37 21.75
C GLY A 671 30.19 -23.48 23.25
N THR A 672 29.22 -22.81 23.87
CA THR A 672 28.97 -22.90 25.31
C THR A 672 28.39 -24.28 25.67
N ARG A 673 28.94 -24.90 26.71
CA ARG A 673 28.40 -26.14 27.30
C ARG A 673 27.24 -25.80 28.21
N VAL A 674 26.13 -26.49 28.02
CA VAL A 674 24.86 -26.25 28.76
C VAL A 674 24.25 -27.59 29.19
N ARG A 675 23.42 -27.56 30.23
CA ARG A 675 22.63 -28.71 30.68
C ARG A 675 21.16 -28.39 30.66
N HIS A 676 20.38 -29.27 30.04
CA HIS A 676 18.91 -29.25 30.08
C HIS A 676 18.42 -30.31 31.08
N ALA A 677 17.38 -29.99 31.86
CA ALA A 677 16.88 -30.89 32.89
C ALA A 677 16.46 -32.28 32.36
N VAL A 678 15.94 -32.36 31.15
CA VAL A 678 15.45 -33.60 30.51
C VAL A 678 16.45 -34.18 29.52
N PHE A 679 17.11 -33.33 28.71
CA PHE A 679 17.99 -33.76 27.62
C PHE A 679 19.44 -33.96 28.05
N GLY A 680 19.79 -33.56 29.27
CA GLY A 680 21.15 -33.69 29.79
C GLY A 680 22.15 -32.62 29.25
N PRO A 681 23.47 -32.92 29.28
CA PRO A 681 24.46 -31.99 28.80
C PRO A 681 24.49 -31.89 27.27
N GLY A 682 24.87 -30.72 26.76
CA GLY A 682 24.95 -30.42 25.33
C GLY A 682 25.80 -29.20 25.06
N THR A 683 26.02 -28.90 23.78
CA THR A 683 26.74 -27.72 23.29
C THR A 683 25.87 -26.88 22.44
N VAL A 684 25.83 -25.56 22.67
CA VAL A 684 25.14 -24.60 21.82
C VAL A 684 25.90 -24.49 20.50
N LEU A 685 25.24 -24.80 19.39
CA LEU A 685 25.82 -24.71 18.05
C LEU A 685 25.59 -23.33 17.43
N GLU A 686 24.38 -22.77 17.62
CA GLU A 686 23.97 -21.53 17.00
C GLU A 686 23.03 -20.79 17.92
N LEU A 687 23.11 -19.47 17.89
CA LEU A 687 22.17 -18.55 18.54
C LEU A 687 21.47 -17.74 17.44
N ASP A 688 20.14 -17.89 17.33
CA ASP A 688 19.30 -17.09 16.44
C ASP A 688 18.42 -16.12 17.26
N PRO A 689 18.88 -14.88 17.44
CA PRO A 689 18.10 -13.86 18.16
C PRO A 689 16.80 -13.50 17.45
N ALA A 690 16.75 -13.57 16.11
CA ALA A 690 15.57 -13.21 15.32
C ALA A 690 14.42 -14.21 15.54
N GLN A 691 14.71 -15.49 15.59
CA GLN A 691 13.76 -16.54 15.95
C GLN A 691 13.59 -16.74 17.46
N ARG A 692 14.36 -16.01 18.30
CA ARG A 692 14.40 -16.18 19.74
C ARG A 692 14.69 -17.63 20.14
N ALA A 693 15.64 -18.25 19.46
CA ALA A 693 15.98 -19.65 19.56
C ALA A 693 17.49 -19.86 19.61
N GLN A 694 17.88 -21.01 20.13
CA GLN A 694 19.26 -21.49 20.10
C GLN A 694 19.28 -22.97 19.73
N LEU A 695 20.20 -23.32 18.84
CA LEU A 695 20.41 -24.70 18.40
C LEU A 695 21.38 -25.37 19.33
N VAL A 696 20.96 -26.47 19.97
CA VAL A 696 21.78 -27.19 20.96
C VAL A 696 21.95 -28.64 20.53
N GLN A 697 23.20 -29.11 20.41
CA GLN A 697 23.50 -30.51 20.26
C GLN A 697 23.69 -31.12 21.64
N PHE A 698 22.76 -31.98 22.05
CA PHE A 698 22.88 -32.75 23.29
C PHE A 698 23.73 -34.00 23.08
N ASP A 699 24.52 -34.34 24.07
CA ASP A 699 25.46 -35.48 24.01
C ASP A 699 24.72 -36.83 23.85
N SER A 700 23.48 -36.89 24.35
CA SER A 700 22.61 -38.07 24.30
C SER A 700 21.76 -38.17 23.00
N MET A 701 21.86 -37.20 22.09
CA MET A 701 20.99 -37.13 20.92
C MET A 701 21.76 -37.14 19.60
N PRO A 702 21.29 -37.86 18.57
CA PRO A 702 21.95 -37.89 17.27
C PRO A 702 21.84 -36.62 16.46
N THR A 703 20.80 -35.76 16.73
CA THR A 703 20.52 -34.51 16.01
C THR A 703 20.35 -33.35 16.98
N PRO A 704 20.78 -32.13 16.58
CA PRO A 704 20.60 -30.95 17.40
C PRO A 704 19.10 -30.59 17.55
N ARG A 705 18.81 -29.87 18.63
CA ARG A 705 17.46 -29.37 18.94
C ARG A 705 17.44 -27.85 18.94
N LEU A 706 16.47 -27.31 18.22
CA LEU A 706 16.17 -25.86 18.26
C LEU A 706 15.31 -25.59 19.51
N LEU A 707 15.86 -24.85 20.46
CA LEU A 707 15.22 -24.53 21.73
C LEU A 707 14.93 -23.03 21.80
N SER A 708 13.78 -22.67 22.35
CA SER A 708 13.49 -21.28 22.68
C SER A 708 14.50 -20.74 23.68
N LEU A 709 14.90 -19.46 23.56
CA LEU A 709 15.75 -18.76 24.54
C LEU A 709 15.18 -18.78 25.98
N ARG A 710 13.88 -19.05 26.12
CA ARG A 710 13.20 -19.22 27.41
C ARG A 710 13.44 -20.59 28.07
N THR A 711 14.00 -21.53 27.33
CA THR A 711 14.32 -22.85 27.89
C THR A 711 15.37 -22.69 28.98
N LYS A 712 15.07 -23.18 30.18
CA LYS A 712 16.02 -23.17 31.28
C LYS A 712 17.17 -24.09 30.93
N LEU A 713 18.31 -23.50 30.63
CA LEU A 713 19.59 -24.18 30.48
C LEU A 713 20.56 -23.67 31.56
N GLU A 714 21.33 -24.56 32.12
CA GLU A 714 22.40 -24.24 33.07
C GLU A 714 23.73 -24.34 32.35
N ARG A 715 24.59 -23.35 32.54
CA ARG A 715 25.95 -23.41 32.02
C ARG A 715 26.79 -24.43 32.83
N ILE A 716 27.51 -25.31 32.16
CA ILE A 716 28.36 -26.33 32.78
C ILE A 716 29.83 -26.25 32.33
#